data_a2a22d65a37c79a4f403f783b2e3e843
#
_entry.id   a2a22d65a37c79a4f403f783b2e3e843
#
_cell.length_a   1.000
_cell.length_b   1.000
_cell.length_c   1.000
_cell.angle_alpha   90.00
_cell.angle_beta   90.00
_cell.angle_gamma   90.00
#
_symmetry.space_group_name_H-M   'P 1'
#
loop_
_entity.id
_entity.type
_entity.pdbx_description
1 polymer ?
#
loop_
_entity_poly.entity_id
_entity_poly.type
_entity_poly.pdbx_seq_one_letter_code
_entity_poly.pdbx_strand_id
1 'polypeptide(L)'
;MLAGSFAVTELAHAQVRPTRPRPRPDDVPAQSRNTTGSAQTGNVKNTRSTGTDSLRHRTGLEDSITITFRYLDSSALQRFDSSVHDFTSRFPVPAHYVYLGNVGAAARNIIFTPLLRSGWDAGFHAFDVYRFTLNETRFYNTTRPYSELGYLLGSKAEQMIHVLHTQNIRPNWNAALQYRLINSPGYFQNQNTNHNSYRFNSYYQSRNKRYSNFFIIVANKLAASENGGIRTDLPYLDSSSFQERSGIPVKLGTRPGNNNFRDFFSNNIHTGNKYSDFYLVLRQQYDLGQKDSIIVNDTTVIPLFYPRLRFEHTFRLSNQTYRFEDSYPDSSLPLYQLYGIDTAHPFYMQDKWKEIMNDFSIYTFPDRKNPQQFLKLGAALQNLSGSFDSSKSAGPRPKTLYNFLVHGEYRNRTRNKKWEIEAFGNFYVAGNYAADYDAYISLKRLISPTIGFLQAGFRNINRTPSFVFDVNSGFWKERATQSFNKENISMIFGSLEQPRLRMRLSGNYYLISNYAYFNNINQRAQESGVFNLLQLTLEKQFTIHKNWQWRSMVVLQQTAGPAPVNVPLIFTRNQVGYEGNLGFRNLRTAFGMELRYHTPYKADAYSPFMGQFYFQDTTRINNTPDIGLYLHFRIKTFMAFVRAENLNTYRFAGSNTGFTNNNLAAPDYPMPGLQIRVGIFWSFVN
;
A
#
# COMPACT_ATOMS: atom_id res chain seq x y z
N MET A 1 -3.41 -10.16 -14.98
CA MET A 1 -3.32 -9.07 -13.99
C MET A 1 -2.35 -9.43 -12.91
N LEU A 2 -1.12 -9.19 -13.15
CA LEU A 2 -0.05 -9.25 -12.17
C LEU A 2 0.58 -7.86 -12.19
N ALA A 3 -0.01 -6.94 -11.41
CA ALA A 3 0.77 -5.84 -10.93
C ALA A 3 1.79 -6.48 -9.99
N GLY A 4 3.01 -6.70 -10.49
CA GLY A 4 4.15 -6.87 -9.62
C GLY A 4 4.19 -5.60 -8.77
N SER A 5 3.53 -5.62 -7.63
CA SER A 5 3.85 -4.66 -6.61
C SER A 5 5.32 -4.86 -6.32
N PHE A 6 6.14 -3.92 -6.73
CA PHE A 6 7.37 -3.67 -5.99
C PHE A 6 6.93 -3.23 -4.59
N ALA A 7 6.41 -4.20 -3.83
CA ALA A 7 6.51 -4.10 -2.41
C ALA A 7 8.01 -4.00 -2.17
N VAL A 8 8.44 -2.87 -1.67
CA VAL A 8 9.70 -2.78 -0.94
C VAL A 8 9.57 -3.92 0.09
N THR A 9 10.07 -5.10 -0.28
CA THR A 9 10.22 -6.20 0.66
C THR A 9 11.26 -5.71 1.63
N GLU A 10 10.80 -5.12 2.73
CA GLU A 10 11.64 -4.92 3.89
C GLU A 10 12.32 -6.26 4.16
N LEU A 11 13.63 -6.21 4.23
CA LEU A 11 14.49 -7.32 4.54
C LEU A 11 13.96 -8.03 5.80
N ALA A 12 13.22 -9.11 5.62
CA ALA A 12 12.89 -10.01 6.69
C ALA A 12 14.20 -10.61 7.18
N HIS A 13 14.69 -10.11 8.31
CA HIS A 13 15.87 -10.63 8.95
C HIS A 13 15.62 -12.08 9.39
N ALA A 14 16.09 -13.03 8.60
CA ALA A 14 16.36 -14.37 9.09
C ALA A 14 17.49 -14.25 10.12
N GLN A 15 17.16 -14.22 11.40
CA GLN A 15 18.13 -14.45 12.46
C GLN A 15 18.61 -15.90 12.32
N VAL A 16 19.81 -16.07 11.81
CA VAL A 16 20.57 -17.31 11.94
C VAL A 16 20.90 -17.43 13.43
N ARG A 17 20.20 -18.29 14.16
CA ARG A 17 20.61 -18.75 15.47
C ARG A 17 21.87 -19.58 15.30
N PRO A 18 22.93 -19.37 16.10
CA PRO A 18 24.06 -20.28 16.13
C PRO A 18 23.60 -21.65 16.59
N THR A 19 23.89 -22.63 15.81
CA THR A 19 23.72 -24.06 16.15
C THR A 19 24.56 -24.40 17.37
N ARG A 20 23.92 -24.75 18.48
CA ARG A 20 24.57 -25.44 19.57
C ARG A 20 25.04 -26.83 19.09
N PRO A 21 26.24 -27.30 19.50
CA PRO A 21 26.69 -28.65 19.17
C PRO A 21 25.78 -29.71 19.80
N ARG A 22 25.48 -30.75 19.05
CA ARG A 22 24.77 -31.95 19.54
C ARG A 22 25.60 -32.58 20.67
N PRO A 23 24.98 -33.02 21.78
CA PRO A 23 25.64 -33.93 22.72
C PRO A 23 25.79 -35.31 22.10
N ARG A 24 26.91 -35.94 22.38
CA ARG A 24 27.18 -37.33 22.05
C ARG A 24 26.28 -38.25 22.87
N PRO A 25 25.95 -39.45 22.34
CA PRO A 25 25.13 -40.41 23.04
C PRO A 25 26.04 -41.35 23.88
N ASP A 26 26.35 -40.93 25.08
CA ASP A 26 26.91 -41.81 26.13
C ASP A 26 26.87 -41.01 27.44
N ASP A 27 25.75 -41.22 28.17
CA ASP A 27 25.68 -41.09 29.62
C ASP A 27 24.23 -41.38 30.07
N VAL A 28 24.01 -42.66 30.34
CA VAL A 28 22.83 -43.14 31.07
C VAL A 28 23.30 -43.42 32.52
N PRO A 29 22.72 -42.82 33.54
CA PRO A 29 22.72 -43.44 34.85
C PRO A 29 21.33 -44.02 35.20
N ALA A 30 21.46 -45.13 35.84
CA ALA A 30 20.48 -46.15 36.17
C ALA A 30 19.34 -45.69 37.09
N GLN A 31 18.27 -46.45 36.98
CA GLN A 31 17.09 -46.52 37.83
C GLN A 31 17.39 -46.63 39.33
N SER A 32 16.55 -46.01 40.15
CA SER A 32 16.19 -46.59 41.47
C SER A 32 14.66 -46.55 41.64
N ARG A 33 14.14 -47.75 41.84
CA ARG A 33 12.81 -48.08 42.37
C ARG A 33 12.75 -47.73 43.85
N ASN A 34 11.55 -47.30 44.34
CA ASN A 34 10.86 -47.85 45.52
C ASN A 34 9.56 -47.02 45.68
N THR A 35 8.43 -47.61 45.50
CA THR A 35 7.53 -48.42 46.32
C THR A 35 6.79 -47.65 47.41
N THR A 36 5.44 -47.78 47.30
CA THR A 36 4.38 -47.92 48.29
C THR A 36 3.89 -46.71 49.10
N GLY A 37 2.59 -46.50 48.99
CA GLY A 37 1.82 -46.17 50.18
C GLY A 37 0.54 -45.34 50.03
N SER A 38 -0.58 -46.02 49.98
CA SER A 38 -1.90 -45.73 50.60
C SER A 38 -2.80 -44.62 50.09
N ALA A 39 -3.98 -45.04 49.76
CA ALA A 39 -5.21 -44.29 49.51
C ALA A 39 -5.66 -43.43 50.69
N GLN A 40 -6.13 -42.24 50.39
CA GLN A 40 -7.17 -41.56 51.20
C GLN A 40 -8.18 -40.88 50.29
N THR A 41 -9.40 -41.35 50.38
CA THR A 41 -10.62 -40.77 49.88
C THR A 41 -10.90 -39.47 50.57
N GLY A 42 -10.95 -38.35 49.81
CA GLY A 42 -11.39 -37.05 50.29
C GLY A 42 -12.44 -36.47 49.34
N ASN A 43 -13.67 -36.37 49.82
CA ASN A 43 -14.81 -35.71 49.20
C ASN A 43 -14.47 -34.30 48.74
N VAL A 44 -14.52 -34.03 47.44
CA VAL A 44 -14.49 -32.68 46.90
C VAL A 44 -15.91 -32.23 46.58
N LYS A 45 -16.38 -31.31 47.38
CA LYS A 45 -17.61 -30.52 47.14
C LYS A 45 -17.47 -29.73 45.84
N ASN A 46 -18.33 -29.97 44.88
CA ASN A 46 -18.56 -29.12 43.74
C ASN A 46 -19.07 -27.74 44.16
N THR A 47 -18.22 -26.76 44.20
CA THR A 47 -18.62 -25.36 44.21
C THR A 47 -18.53 -24.84 42.75
N ARG A 48 -19.67 -24.68 42.11
CA ARG A 48 -19.79 -23.90 40.88
C ARG A 48 -19.45 -22.45 41.21
N SER A 49 -18.27 -21.97 40.80
CA SER A 49 -17.99 -20.55 40.75
C SER A 49 -18.32 -20.06 39.33
N THR A 50 -19.41 -19.34 39.23
CA THR A 50 -19.77 -18.48 38.13
C THR A 50 -18.86 -17.25 38.16
N GLY A 51 -17.90 -17.19 37.25
CA GLY A 51 -17.01 -16.05 37.11
C GLY A 51 -15.92 -16.41 36.13
N THR A 52 -16.24 -16.35 34.86
CA THR A 52 -15.25 -16.56 33.75
C THR A 52 -14.35 -15.36 33.67
N ASP A 53 -13.27 -15.39 34.46
CA ASP A 53 -12.10 -14.53 34.19
C ASP A 53 -11.30 -15.17 33.08
N SER A 54 -11.59 -14.77 31.81
CA SER A 54 -10.95 -15.26 30.60
C SER A 54 -9.46 -14.89 30.51
N LEU A 55 -8.93 -14.17 31.49
CA LEU A 55 -7.53 -13.75 31.58
C LEU A 55 -6.61 -14.72 32.31
N ARG A 56 -7.15 -15.79 32.94
CA ARG A 56 -6.39 -16.66 33.85
C ARG A 56 -5.73 -17.90 33.26
N HIS A 57 -5.99 -18.28 32.02
CA HIS A 57 -5.38 -19.48 31.44
C HIS A 57 -4.36 -19.19 30.35
N ARG A 58 -3.23 -18.65 30.74
CA ARG A 58 -2.01 -18.71 29.94
C ARG A 58 -1.33 -20.05 30.19
N THR A 59 -1.48 -20.97 29.26
CA THR A 59 -1.00 -22.36 29.41
C THR A 59 0.49 -22.53 29.07
N GLY A 60 1.27 -21.46 28.86
CA GLY A 60 2.67 -21.54 28.40
C GLY A 60 2.84 -22.01 26.93
N LEU A 61 1.78 -22.48 26.29
CA LEU A 61 1.74 -22.84 24.86
C LEU A 61 1.60 -21.64 23.93
N GLU A 62 1.58 -20.43 24.47
CA GLU A 62 1.48 -19.17 23.72
C GLU A 62 2.65 -18.98 22.76
N ASP A 63 3.81 -19.53 23.06
CA ASP A 63 4.99 -19.52 22.19
C ASP A 63 4.84 -20.42 20.95
N SER A 64 3.84 -21.31 20.92
CA SER A 64 3.55 -22.22 19.81
C SER A 64 2.51 -21.70 18.83
N ILE A 65 1.96 -20.51 19.05
CA ILE A 65 0.94 -19.92 18.18
C ILE A 65 1.62 -19.53 16.85
N THR A 66 1.22 -20.21 15.81
CA THR A 66 1.73 -19.93 14.46
C THR A 66 0.65 -19.22 13.65
N ILE A 67 0.94 -17.98 13.25
CA ILE A 67 0.13 -17.24 12.31
C ILE A 67 0.95 -17.04 11.04
N THR A 68 0.46 -17.57 9.94
CA THR A 68 1.06 -17.40 8.63
C THR A 68 0.02 -16.87 7.66
N PHE A 69 0.47 -16.23 6.60
CA PHE A 69 -0.41 -15.79 5.53
C PHE A 69 0.29 -15.95 4.18
N ARG A 70 -0.50 -15.90 3.11
CA ARG A 70 -0.03 -15.82 1.73
C ARG A 70 -0.87 -14.81 0.96
N TYR A 71 -0.35 -14.29 -0.11
CA TYR A 71 -1.09 -13.47 -1.05
C TYR A 71 -1.77 -14.34 -2.12
N LEU A 72 -2.72 -13.76 -2.86
CA LEU A 72 -3.51 -14.48 -3.86
C LEU A 72 -2.64 -15.17 -4.92
N ASP A 73 -1.61 -14.49 -5.42
CA ASP A 73 -0.74 -14.98 -6.50
C ASP A 73 0.60 -15.55 -6.01
N SER A 74 0.69 -15.83 -4.70
CA SER A 74 1.90 -16.38 -4.08
C SER A 74 1.61 -17.64 -3.30
N SER A 75 2.39 -18.69 -3.54
CA SER A 75 2.41 -19.91 -2.72
C SER A 75 3.31 -19.79 -1.48
N ALA A 76 4.12 -18.72 -1.39
CA ALA A 76 5.04 -18.50 -0.29
C ALA A 76 4.30 -18.09 0.98
N LEU A 77 4.49 -18.86 2.07
CA LEU A 77 3.99 -18.51 3.39
C LEU A 77 4.86 -17.42 4.01
N GLN A 78 4.22 -16.40 4.53
CA GLN A 78 4.84 -15.27 5.21
C GLN A 78 4.38 -15.20 6.67
N ARG A 79 5.15 -14.53 7.50
CA ARG A 79 4.83 -14.22 8.89
C ARG A 79 4.69 -12.71 9.06
N PHE A 80 3.99 -12.28 10.12
CA PHE A 80 3.92 -10.87 10.46
C PHE A 80 5.30 -10.29 10.72
N ASP A 81 5.48 -9.05 10.28
CA ASP A 81 6.65 -8.26 10.65
C ASP A 81 6.62 -7.96 12.15
N SER A 82 7.73 -8.28 12.80
CA SER A 82 7.92 -8.07 14.24
C SER A 82 8.79 -6.84 14.55
N SER A 83 9.14 -6.03 13.54
CA SER A 83 9.92 -4.80 13.73
C SER A 83 9.18 -3.82 14.64
N VAL A 84 9.94 -3.08 15.45
CA VAL A 84 9.37 -2.05 16.33
C VAL A 84 9.73 -0.66 15.84
N HIS A 85 10.81 -0.54 15.06
CA HIS A 85 11.31 0.75 14.58
C HIS A 85 10.53 1.30 13.40
N ASP A 86 9.87 0.46 12.60
CA ASP A 86 9.21 0.89 11.37
C ASP A 86 7.75 1.23 11.60
N PHE A 87 7.48 2.54 11.57
CA PHE A 87 6.13 3.09 11.67
C PHE A 87 5.37 2.93 10.36
N THR A 88 6.08 2.98 9.21
CA THR A 88 5.42 2.96 7.89
C THR A 88 4.72 1.64 7.58
N SER A 89 5.10 0.56 8.28
CA SER A 89 4.38 -0.73 8.19
C SER A 89 2.93 -0.67 8.72
N ARG A 90 2.60 0.37 9.49
CA ARG A 90 1.30 0.57 10.16
C ARG A 90 0.60 1.86 9.75
N PHE A 91 1.28 2.72 9.04
CA PHE A 91 0.77 3.98 8.52
C PHE A 91 0.58 3.87 7.00
N PRO A 92 -0.55 4.36 6.42
CA PRO A 92 -0.86 4.09 5.02
C PRO A 92 0.06 4.80 4.03
N VAL A 93 0.68 5.92 4.43
CA VAL A 93 1.51 6.73 3.52
C VAL A 93 2.98 6.36 3.66
N PRO A 94 3.64 5.82 2.62
CA PRO A 94 5.07 5.54 2.63
C PRO A 94 5.91 6.82 2.77
N ALA A 95 7.13 6.70 3.29
CA ALA A 95 7.99 7.85 3.57
C ALA A 95 8.45 8.64 2.33
N HIS A 96 8.39 8.04 1.14
CA HIS A 96 8.70 8.67 -0.15
C HIS A 96 7.48 9.27 -0.86
N TYR A 97 6.33 9.33 -0.17
CA TYR A 97 5.15 10.05 -0.63
C TYR A 97 5.04 11.39 0.06
N VAL A 98 4.56 12.37 -0.68
CA VAL A 98 4.08 13.64 -0.14
C VAL A 98 2.57 13.70 -0.32
N TYR A 99 1.88 14.24 0.67
CA TYR A 99 0.43 14.44 0.65
C TYR A 99 0.10 15.92 0.92
N LEU A 100 -1.04 16.38 0.44
CA LEU A 100 -1.41 17.79 0.45
C LEU A 100 -1.83 18.30 1.84
N GLY A 101 -0.87 18.30 2.77
CA GLY A 101 -0.98 18.95 4.08
C GLY A 101 -1.86 18.25 5.11
N ASN A 102 -2.55 17.15 4.78
CA ASN A 102 -3.42 16.41 5.69
C ASN A 102 -3.47 14.94 5.33
N VAL A 103 -3.47 14.04 6.32
CA VAL A 103 -3.62 12.60 6.07
C VAL A 103 -4.99 12.32 5.45
N GLY A 104 -4.98 11.56 4.36
CA GLY A 104 -6.18 11.32 3.56
C GLY A 104 -6.35 12.29 2.39
N ALA A 105 -5.63 13.40 2.33
CA ALA A 105 -5.57 14.27 1.15
C ALA A 105 -4.82 13.58 -0.01
N ALA A 106 -4.98 14.11 -1.22
CA ALA A 106 -4.28 13.62 -2.40
C ALA A 106 -2.78 13.46 -2.12
N ALA A 107 -2.20 12.34 -2.53
CA ALA A 107 -0.81 11.98 -2.26
C ALA A 107 -0.09 11.54 -3.53
N ARG A 108 1.18 11.86 -3.61
CA ARG A 108 2.04 11.57 -4.75
C ARG A 108 3.35 10.95 -4.32
N ASN A 109 3.80 9.97 -5.09
CA ASN A 109 5.16 9.46 -4.98
C ASN A 109 6.15 10.45 -5.60
N ILE A 110 7.18 10.87 -4.85
CA ILE A 110 8.27 11.71 -5.36
C ILE A 110 9.38 10.89 -6.04
N ILE A 111 9.31 9.57 -5.92
CA ILE A 111 10.11 8.62 -6.69
C ILE A 111 9.29 8.21 -7.91
N PHE A 112 9.85 8.42 -9.11
CA PHE A 112 9.13 8.12 -10.35
C PHE A 112 8.66 6.67 -10.39
N THR A 113 7.38 6.48 -10.63
CA THR A 113 6.77 5.15 -10.77
C THR A 113 5.68 5.26 -11.83
N PRO A 114 5.96 4.94 -13.09
CA PRO A 114 4.95 4.96 -14.12
C PRO A 114 3.94 3.84 -13.93
N LEU A 115 2.77 3.96 -14.54
CA LEU A 115 1.75 2.92 -14.47
C LEU A 115 2.16 1.70 -15.31
N LEU A 116 2.74 0.71 -14.64
CA LEU A 116 3.27 -0.51 -15.26
C LEU A 116 2.17 -1.58 -15.36
N ARG A 117 1.14 -1.32 -16.18
CA ARG A 117 0.12 -2.31 -16.51
C ARG A 117 -0.55 -1.98 -17.84
N SER A 118 -0.90 -3.01 -18.63
CA SER A 118 -1.67 -2.90 -19.86
C SER A 118 -3.18 -2.94 -19.60
N GLY A 119 -3.95 -2.52 -20.59
CA GLY A 119 -5.40 -2.55 -20.58
C GLY A 119 -6.06 -1.42 -19.79
N TRP A 120 -7.31 -1.63 -19.42
CA TRP A 120 -8.16 -0.61 -18.85
C TRP A 120 -7.68 -0.11 -17.48
N ASP A 121 -7.72 1.18 -17.34
CA ASP A 121 -7.46 1.93 -16.14
C ASP A 121 -8.31 3.20 -16.09
N ALA A 122 -8.95 3.49 -14.94
CA ALA A 122 -9.77 4.69 -14.78
C ALA A 122 -8.92 5.98 -14.73
N GLY A 123 -7.73 5.94 -14.16
CA GLY A 123 -6.77 7.04 -14.11
C GLY A 123 -6.79 7.89 -12.84
N PHE A 124 -7.53 7.51 -11.80
CA PHE A 124 -7.64 8.28 -10.55
C PHE A 124 -6.78 7.65 -9.45
N HIS A 125 -5.50 8.08 -9.35
CA HIS A 125 -4.49 7.45 -8.50
C HIS A 125 -4.04 8.28 -7.29
N ALA A 126 -4.47 9.54 -7.18
CA ALA A 126 -4.01 10.44 -6.11
C ALA A 126 -4.36 9.98 -4.68
N PHE A 127 -5.31 9.04 -4.53
CA PHE A 127 -5.72 8.50 -3.24
C PHE A 127 -5.40 7.00 -3.06
N ASP A 128 -4.62 6.39 -3.95
CA ASP A 128 -4.37 4.94 -3.96
C ASP A 128 -3.69 4.44 -2.69
N VAL A 129 -2.84 5.24 -2.05
CA VAL A 129 -2.16 4.90 -0.78
C VAL A 129 -3.12 4.62 0.38
N TYR A 130 -4.35 5.12 0.28
CA TYR A 130 -5.37 4.96 1.32
C TYR A 130 -6.33 3.79 1.05
N ARG A 131 -6.27 3.16 -0.12
CA ARG A 131 -7.16 2.05 -0.49
C ARG A 131 -6.68 0.72 0.07
N PHE A 132 -7.61 -0.18 0.34
CA PHE A 132 -7.30 -1.60 0.36
C PHE A 132 -7.33 -2.12 -1.07
N THR A 133 -6.28 -2.83 -1.47
CA THR A 133 -6.14 -3.40 -2.81
C THR A 133 -6.32 -4.92 -2.79
N LEU A 134 -6.68 -5.51 -3.93
CA LEU A 134 -6.79 -6.96 -4.07
C LEU A 134 -5.45 -7.66 -3.84
N ASN A 135 -4.36 -7.07 -4.34
CA ASN A 135 -3.01 -7.67 -4.29
C ASN A 135 -2.45 -7.74 -2.85
N GLU A 136 -2.89 -6.85 -1.96
CA GLU A 136 -2.48 -6.84 -0.55
C GLU A 136 -3.32 -7.78 0.33
N THR A 137 -4.29 -8.48 -0.26
CA THR A 137 -5.15 -9.38 0.51
C THR A 137 -4.37 -10.58 1.01
N ARG A 138 -4.35 -10.73 2.34
CA ARG A 138 -3.64 -11.79 3.05
C ARG A 138 -4.61 -12.91 3.39
N PHE A 139 -4.34 -14.13 2.91
CA PHE A 139 -5.06 -15.34 3.28
C PHE A 139 -4.32 -16.00 4.44
N TYR A 140 -4.93 -15.94 5.59
CA TYR A 140 -4.32 -16.38 6.85
C TYR A 140 -4.48 -17.88 7.07
N ASN A 141 -3.58 -18.42 7.86
CA ASN A 141 -3.70 -19.73 8.50
C ASN A 141 -3.26 -19.57 9.96
N THR A 142 -4.18 -19.79 10.89
CA THR A 142 -4.01 -19.52 12.30
C THR A 142 -4.33 -20.77 13.12
N THR A 143 -3.54 -21.04 14.13
CA THR A 143 -3.86 -22.13 15.10
C THR A 143 -4.95 -21.72 16.10
N ARG A 144 -5.10 -20.42 16.35
CA ARG A 144 -6.11 -19.80 17.22
C ARG A 144 -6.65 -18.53 16.57
N PRO A 145 -7.85 -18.05 16.96
CA PRO A 145 -8.35 -16.74 16.51
C PRO A 145 -7.36 -15.63 16.82
N TYR A 146 -7.15 -14.74 15.88
CA TYR A 146 -6.26 -13.61 16.01
C TYR A 146 -7.01 -12.31 15.69
N SER A 147 -6.87 -11.34 16.58
CA SER A 147 -7.41 -9.99 16.39
C SER A 147 -6.32 -8.95 16.60
N GLU A 148 -6.33 -7.90 15.81
CA GLU A 148 -5.47 -6.73 15.96
C GLU A 148 -6.33 -5.47 15.95
N LEU A 149 -6.15 -4.62 16.95
CA LEU A 149 -6.75 -3.30 17.05
C LEU A 149 -5.64 -2.26 17.01
N GLY A 150 -5.75 -1.30 16.09
CA GLY A 150 -4.88 -0.15 15.98
C GLY A 150 -5.66 1.14 16.17
N TYR A 151 -5.15 2.06 16.95
CA TYR A 151 -5.67 3.40 17.09
C TYR A 151 -4.51 4.40 17.06
N LEU A 152 -4.65 5.41 16.22
CA LEU A 152 -3.74 6.54 16.12
C LEU A 152 -4.53 7.82 16.33
N LEU A 153 -3.99 8.70 17.18
CA LEU A 153 -4.45 10.06 17.38
C LEU A 153 -3.30 11.02 17.05
N GLY A 154 -3.55 11.95 16.16
CA GLY A 154 -2.61 12.99 15.77
C GLY A 154 -3.09 14.39 16.15
N SER A 155 -2.20 15.37 15.94
CA SER A 155 -2.51 16.79 16.11
C SER A 155 -3.72 17.19 15.27
N LYS A 156 -4.49 18.19 15.76
CA LYS A 156 -5.73 18.67 15.11
C LYS A 156 -6.79 17.57 14.93
N ALA A 157 -6.85 16.61 15.86
CA ALA A 157 -7.82 15.51 15.87
C ALA A 157 -7.73 14.56 14.66
N GLU A 158 -6.53 14.42 14.08
CA GLU A 158 -6.25 13.34 13.13
C GLU A 158 -6.46 11.99 13.80
N GLN A 159 -7.20 11.09 13.16
CA GLN A 159 -7.51 9.76 13.70
C GLN A 159 -7.35 8.68 12.63
N MET A 160 -6.83 7.54 13.05
CA MET A 160 -6.86 6.32 12.27
C MET A 160 -7.25 5.14 13.17
N ILE A 161 -8.22 4.37 12.73
CA ILE A 161 -8.63 3.11 13.35
C ILE A 161 -8.28 1.98 12.39
N HIS A 162 -7.68 0.93 12.89
CA HIS A 162 -7.40 -0.28 12.15
C HIS A 162 -7.87 -1.50 12.94
N VAL A 163 -8.65 -2.36 12.31
CA VAL A 163 -9.14 -3.61 12.90
C VAL A 163 -8.83 -4.74 11.93
N LEU A 164 -8.27 -5.81 12.45
CA LEU A 164 -8.09 -7.07 11.75
C LEU A 164 -8.58 -8.19 12.65
N HIS A 165 -9.43 -9.05 12.13
CA HIS A 165 -9.80 -10.32 12.78
C HIS A 165 -9.65 -11.46 11.78
N THR A 166 -9.03 -12.57 12.20
CA THR A 166 -8.91 -13.78 11.38
C THR A 166 -9.03 -15.03 12.23
N GLN A 167 -9.74 -16.01 11.70
CA GLN A 167 -10.01 -17.27 12.38
C GLN A 167 -10.07 -18.42 11.40
N ASN A 168 -9.48 -19.55 11.76
CA ASN A 168 -9.77 -20.82 11.10
C ASN A 168 -11.13 -21.32 11.61
N ILE A 169 -12.17 -21.28 10.76
CA ILE A 169 -13.49 -21.84 11.04
C ILE A 169 -13.40 -23.37 11.11
N ARG A 170 -12.54 -23.93 10.26
CA ARG A 170 -12.11 -25.33 10.26
C ARG A 170 -10.61 -25.39 9.91
N PRO A 171 -9.90 -26.49 10.15
CA PRO A 171 -8.46 -26.58 9.84
C PRO A 171 -8.11 -26.25 8.39
N ASN A 172 -9.06 -26.41 7.47
CA ASN A 172 -8.90 -26.16 6.04
C ASN A 172 -9.74 -24.98 5.52
N TRP A 173 -10.32 -24.18 6.40
CA TRP A 173 -11.16 -23.03 6.05
C TRP A 173 -10.90 -21.86 7.00
N ASN A 174 -10.33 -20.80 6.47
CA ASN A 174 -10.07 -19.55 7.17
C ASN A 174 -10.96 -18.42 6.64
N ALA A 175 -11.32 -17.50 7.52
CA ALA A 175 -11.94 -16.23 7.17
C ALA A 175 -11.21 -15.08 7.88
N ALA A 176 -11.16 -13.92 7.25
CA ALA A 176 -10.60 -12.71 7.81
C ALA A 176 -11.44 -11.48 7.45
N LEU A 177 -11.54 -10.56 8.39
CA LEU A 177 -12.17 -9.25 8.23
C LEU A 177 -11.17 -8.17 8.62
N GLN A 178 -11.07 -7.14 7.80
CA GLN A 178 -10.23 -5.97 8.05
C GLN A 178 -11.02 -4.69 7.81
N TYR A 179 -10.82 -3.71 8.68
CA TYR A 179 -11.42 -2.38 8.58
C TYR A 179 -10.37 -1.31 8.85
N ARG A 180 -10.44 -0.20 8.12
CA ARG A 180 -9.63 0.99 8.38
C ARG A 180 -10.46 2.25 8.19
N LEU A 181 -10.44 3.11 9.21
CA LEU A 181 -10.95 4.47 9.17
C LEU A 181 -9.76 5.44 9.21
N ILE A 182 -9.77 6.44 8.36
CA ILE A 182 -8.90 7.63 8.43
C ILE A 182 -9.82 8.83 8.45
N ASN A 183 -9.75 9.61 9.51
CA ASN A 183 -10.51 10.84 9.67
C ASN A 183 -9.56 11.95 10.14
N SER A 184 -9.47 13.03 9.37
CA SER A 184 -8.60 14.13 9.72
C SER A 184 -9.23 15.47 9.32
N PRO A 185 -9.48 16.36 10.29
CA PRO A 185 -10.07 17.69 10.02
C PRO A 185 -9.15 18.65 9.27
N GLY A 186 -7.82 18.42 9.29
CA GLY A 186 -6.84 19.27 8.61
C GLY A 186 -6.40 20.49 9.39
N TYR A 187 -5.42 21.21 8.83
CA TYR A 187 -4.81 22.41 9.39
C TYR A 187 -5.35 23.68 8.75
N PHE A 188 -5.69 23.64 7.47
CA PHE A 188 -6.19 24.73 6.66
C PHE A 188 -7.72 24.64 6.51
N GLN A 189 -8.31 25.70 5.99
CA GLN A 189 -9.73 25.68 5.66
C GLN A 189 -10.01 24.61 4.59
N ASN A 190 -11.17 23.99 4.67
CA ASN A 190 -11.68 23.02 3.71
C ASN A 190 -10.70 21.90 3.36
N GLN A 191 -10.12 21.26 4.37
CA GLN A 191 -9.06 20.24 4.23
C GLN A 191 -9.42 18.90 4.90
N ASN A 192 -10.64 18.73 5.36
CA ASN A 192 -11.06 17.53 6.08
C ASN A 192 -11.12 16.29 5.16
N THR A 193 -10.78 15.14 5.73
CA THR A 193 -10.80 13.86 5.03
C THR A 193 -11.55 12.81 5.85
N ASN A 194 -12.24 11.89 5.16
CA ASN A 194 -12.94 10.77 5.77
C ASN A 194 -12.87 9.54 4.84
N HIS A 195 -12.04 8.57 5.20
CA HIS A 195 -11.85 7.36 4.42
C HIS A 195 -12.26 6.13 5.22
N ASN A 196 -13.05 5.28 4.59
CA ASN A 196 -13.53 4.03 5.15
C ASN A 196 -13.18 2.90 4.20
N SER A 197 -12.39 1.95 4.63
CA SER A 197 -11.97 0.80 3.84
C SER A 197 -12.29 -0.50 4.55
N TYR A 198 -12.90 -1.43 3.83
CA TYR A 198 -13.33 -2.74 4.32
C TYR A 198 -12.72 -3.83 3.45
N ARG A 199 -12.28 -4.91 4.05
CA ARG A 199 -11.84 -6.12 3.36
C ARG A 199 -12.36 -7.35 4.10
N PHE A 200 -13.05 -8.21 3.38
CA PHE A 200 -13.37 -9.55 3.84
C PHE A 200 -12.72 -10.54 2.88
N ASN A 201 -12.11 -11.59 3.41
CA ASN A 201 -11.60 -12.66 2.57
C ASN A 201 -11.73 -14.01 3.26
N SER A 202 -11.87 -15.04 2.44
CA SER A 202 -11.99 -16.43 2.89
C SER A 202 -11.15 -17.32 2.00
N TYR A 203 -10.51 -18.30 2.59
CA TYR A 203 -9.77 -19.34 1.92
C TYR A 203 -10.24 -20.70 2.40
N TYR A 204 -10.65 -21.53 1.46
CA TYR A 204 -11.03 -22.92 1.70
C TYR A 204 -10.18 -23.86 0.85
N GLN A 205 -9.75 -24.97 1.43
CA GLN A 205 -9.11 -26.07 0.72
C GLN A 205 -9.81 -27.39 1.08
N SER A 206 -10.14 -28.21 0.08
CA SER A 206 -10.74 -29.54 0.32
C SER A 206 -9.77 -30.45 1.12
N ARG A 207 -10.33 -31.41 1.85
CA ARG A 207 -9.52 -32.35 2.65
C ARG A 207 -8.51 -33.15 1.81
N ASN A 208 -8.86 -33.48 0.57
CA ASN A 208 -7.99 -34.16 -0.38
C ASN A 208 -6.99 -33.21 -1.07
N LYS A 209 -6.93 -31.93 -0.69
CA LYS A 209 -6.06 -30.87 -1.20
C LYS A 209 -6.17 -30.58 -2.70
N ARG A 210 -7.20 -31.10 -3.37
CA ARG A 210 -7.38 -30.92 -4.82
C ARG A 210 -8.14 -29.67 -5.20
N TYR A 211 -9.11 -29.25 -4.39
CA TYR A 211 -9.91 -28.07 -4.64
C TYR A 211 -9.54 -26.96 -3.66
N SER A 212 -9.31 -25.76 -4.16
CA SER A 212 -9.09 -24.56 -3.38
C SER A 212 -9.99 -23.43 -3.87
N ASN A 213 -10.52 -22.67 -2.92
CA ASN A 213 -11.36 -21.51 -3.18
C ASN A 213 -10.82 -20.30 -2.44
N PHE A 214 -10.72 -19.18 -3.15
CA PHE A 214 -10.36 -17.88 -2.60
C PHE A 214 -11.50 -16.92 -2.88
N PHE A 215 -12.00 -16.32 -1.84
CA PHE A 215 -13.05 -15.32 -1.92
C PHE A 215 -12.58 -14.01 -1.32
N ILE A 216 -12.80 -12.89 -2.00
CA ILE A 216 -12.39 -11.56 -1.57
C ILE A 216 -13.53 -10.58 -1.83
N ILE A 217 -13.83 -9.77 -0.82
CA ILE A 217 -14.59 -8.53 -0.97
C ILE A 217 -13.71 -7.39 -0.47
N VAL A 218 -13.57 -6.35 -1.28
CA VAL A 218 -12.93 -5.08 -0.88
C VAL A 218 -13.89 -3.95 -1.20
N ALA A 219 -14.10 -3.05 -0.26
CA ALA A 219 -14.88 -1.84 -0.46
C ALA A 219 -14.12 -0.65 0.14
N ASN A 220 -13.88 0.39 -0.64
CA ASN A 220 -13.28 1.63 -0.20
C ASN A 220 -14.26 2.77 -0.46
N LYS A 221 -14.40 3.66 0.53
CA LYS A 221 -15.07 4.96 0.39
C LYS A 221 -14.09 6.02 0.83
N LEU A 222 -13.59 6.79 -0.12
CA LEU A 222 -12.60 7.82 0.11
C LEU A 222 -13.25 9.18 -0.15
N ALA A 223 -13.17 10.07 0.82
CA ALA A 223 -13.70 11.41 0.67
C ALA A 223 -12.69 12.42 1.24
N ALA A 224 -12.33 13.40 0.44
CA ALA A 224 -11.38 14.44 0.80
C ALA A 224 -11.92 15.81 0.35
N SER A 225 -11.98 16.75 1.29
CA SER A 225 -12.26 18.14 0.95
C SER A 225 -11.12 18.73 0.15
N GLU A 226 -11.47 19.62 -0.77
CA GLU A 226 -10.52 20.28 -1.64
C GLU A 226 -10.57 21.79 -1.41
N ASN A 227 -9.43 22.41 -1.13
CA ASN A 227 -9.31 23.83 -0.89
C ASN A 227 -8.59 24.61 -2.01
N GLY A 228 -8.08 23.88 -3.01
CA GLY A 228 -7.36 24.47 -4.13
C GLY A 228 -6.00 25.09 -3.78
N GLY A 229 -5.48 24.84 -2.58
CA GLY A 229 -4.31 25.49 -2.02
C GLY A 229 -4.63 26.86 -1.37
N ILE A 230 -3.63 27.44 -0.71
CA ILE A 230 -3.74 28.78 -0.10
C ILE A 230 -3.68 29.86 -1.17
N ARG A 231 -4.29 31.01 -0.88
CA ARG A 231 -4.11 32.22 -1.70
C ARG A 231 -2.68 32.73 -1.56
N THR A 232 -2.20 33.39 -2.62
CA THR A 232 -0.81 33.89 -2.73
C THR A 232 -0.73 35.38 -2.99
N ASP A 233 -1.86 36.06 -2.88
CA ASP A 233 -1.97 37.53 -3.00
C ASP A 233 -1.25 38.28 -1.87
N LEU A 234 -1.05 37.63 -0.72
CA LEU A 234 -0.25 38.09 0.41
C LEU A 234 0.67 36.99 0.93
N PRO A 235 1.76 37.34 1.63
CA PRO A 235 2.65 36.33 2.23
C PRO A 235 2.07 35.77 3.54
N TYR A 236 0.92 35.09 3.43
CA TYR A 236 0.16 34.57 4.58
C TYR A 236 0.98 33.67 5.51
N LEU A 237 1.87 32.86 4.95
CA LEU A 237 2.67 31.90 5.72
C LEU A 237 3.69 32.57 6.61
N ASP A 238 4.16 33.77 6.25
CA ASP A 238 5.18 34.53 6.99
C ASP A 238 4.57 35.60 7.91
N SER A 239 3.25 35.80 7.82
CA SER A 239 2.56 36.81 8.61
C SER A 239 2.24 36.33 10.02
N SER A 240 2.56 37.15 11.02
CA SER A 240 2.23 36.89 12.44
C SER A 240 0.73 36.83 12.70
N SER A 241 -0.08 37.51 11.86
CA SER A 241 -1.55 37.48 11.97
C SER A 241 -2.18 36.16 11.57
N PHE A 242 -1.46 35.28 10.85
CA PHE A 242 -1.95 34.00 10.36
C PHE A 242 -1.22 32.81 10.98
N GLN A 243 -0.78 32.94 12.24
CA GLN A 243 -0.18 31.82 13.00
C GLN A 243 -1.16 30.64 13.12
N GLU A 244 -2.45 30.92 13.31
CA GLU A 244 -3.50 29.91 13.18
C GLU A 244 -3.79 29.69 11.69
N ARG A 245 -3.29 28.57 11.16
CA ARG A 245 -3.35 28.22 9.72
C ARG A 245 -4.78 28.12 9.17
N SER A 246 -5.75 27.84 10.02
CA SER A 246 -7.17 27.82 9.64
C SER A 246 -7.73 29.20 9.26
N GLY A 247 -7.03 30.29 9.61
CA GLY A 247 -7.37 31.66 9.19
C GLY A 247 -6.90 32.03 7.79
N ILE A 248 -5.99 31.25 7.18
CA ILE A 248 -5.44 31.54 5.86
C ILE A 248 -6.50 31.30 4.78
N PRO A 249 -6.76 32.31 3.90
CA PRO A 249 -7.70 32.14 2.80
C PRO A 249 -7.24 31.08 1.80
N VAL A 250 -8.20 30.34 1.26
CA VAL A 250 -7.97 29.27 0.27
C VAL A 250 -8.63 29.61 -1.08
N LYS A 251 -8.24 28.88 -2.13
CA LYS A 251 -8.67 29.16 -3.50
C LYS A 251 -10.00 28.50 -3.87
N LEU A 252 -10.47 27.53 -3.08
CA LEU A 252 -11.66 26.75 -3.36
C LEU A 252 -12.42 26.45 -2.06
N GLY A 253 -13.75 26.36 -2.15
CA GLY A 253 -14.65 25.99 -1.07
C GLY A 253 -14.91 27.13 -0.09
N THR A 254 -16.16 27.53 0.01
CA THR A 254 -16.65 28.41 1.06
C THR A 254 -17.28 27.59 2.17
N ARG A 255 -17.07 27.98 3.42
CA ARG A 255 -17.82 27.40 4.54
C ARG A 255 -19.09 28.19 4.75
N PRO A 256 -20.29 27.61 4.58
CA PRO A 256 -21.48 28.18 5.11
C PRO A 256 -21.47 28.01 6.63
N GLY A 257 -21.28 29.11 7.34
CA GLY A 257 -21.44 29.20 8.79
C GLY A 257 -20.19 28.84 9.62
N ASN A 258 -20.14 29.48 10.78
CA ASN A 258 -19.05 29.41 11.75
C ASN A 258 -19.14 28.11 12.62
N ASN A 259 -19.25 26.92 12.00
CA ASN A 259 -19.34 25.69 12.76
C ASN A 259 -17.94 25.21 13.18
N ASN A 260 -17.51 25.71 14.34
CA ASN A 260 -16.31 25.27 15.05
C ASN A 260 -16.42 23.84 15.65
N PHE A 261 -17.56 23.19 15.49
CA PHE A 261 -17.75 21.80 15.96
C PHE A 261 -17.16 20.84 14.94
N ARG A 262 -16.01 20.28 15.29
CA ARG A 262 -15.38 19.16 14.59
C ARG A 262 -16.01 17.88 15.10
N ASP A 263 -16.82 17.23 14.25
CA ASP A 263 -17.30 15.89 14.55
C ASP A 263 -16.12 14.89 14.39
N PHE A 264 -15.79 14.20 15.46
CA PHE A 264 -14.68 13.25 15.50
C PHE A 264 -14.88 12.03 14.59
N PHE A 265 -16.10 11.70 14.21
CA PHE A 265 -16.41 10.46 13.49
C PHE A 265 -17.06 10.67 12.13
N SER A 266 -17.66 11.81 11.87
CA SER A 266 -18.25 12.13 10.57
C SER A 266 -17.93 13.56 10.15
N ASN A 267 -17.05 13.69 9.16
CA ASN A 267 -16.82 14.98 8.51
C ASN A 267 -17.62 14.99 7.21
N ASN A 268 -18.63 15.84 7.12
CA ASN A 268 -19.33 16.10 5.88
C ASN A 268 -18.43 16.88 4.93
N ILE A 269 -18.26 16.36 3.73
CA ILE A 269 -17.48 16.96 2.67
C ILE A 269 -18.45 17.56 1.67
N HIS A 270 -18.47 18.91 1.59
CA HIS A 270 -19.34 19.67 0.71
C HIS A 270 -18.67 20.04 -0.60
N THR A 271 -17.37 20.29 -0.57
CA THR A 271 -16.53 20.61 -1.72
C THR A 271 -15.35 19.66 -1.72
N GLY A 272 -15.27 18.75 -2.69
CA GLY A 272 -14.14 17.82 -2.73
C GLY A 272 -14.35 16.54 -3.56
N ASN A 273 -13.37 15.69 -3.49
CA ASN A 273 -13.31 14.42 -4.20
C ASN A 273 -13.91 13.28 -3.36
N LYS A 274 -14.84 12.55 -3.97
CA LYS A 274 -15.50 11.36 -3.39
C LYS A 274 -15.29 10.17 -4.31
N TYR A 275 -14.46 9.23 -3.89
CA TYR A 275 -14.17 8.02 -4.64
C TYR A 275 -14.71 6.81 -3.89
N SER A 276 -15.37 5.94 -4.60
CA SER A 276 -15.79 4.65 -4.04
C SER A 276 -15.46 3.53 -5.01
N ASP A 277 -14.94 2.44 -4.48
CA ASP A 277 -14.75 1.22 -5.22
C ASP A 277 -15.23 0.01 -4.41
N PHE A 278 -15.74 -0.96 -5.14
CA PHE A 278 -16.16 -2.24 -4.64
C PHE A 278 -15.62 -3.34 -5.56
N TYR A 279 -14.97 -4.32 -4.99
CA TYR A 279 -14.46 -5.49 -5.70
C TYR A 279 -14.97 -6.76 -5.04
N LEU A 280 -15.44 -7.70 -5.87
CA LEU A 280 -15.70 -9.07 -5.49
C LEU A 280 -14.86 -9.97 -6.38
N VAL A 281 -14.09 -10.86 -5.78
CA VAL A 281 -13.28 -11.86 -6.50
C VAL A 281 -13.57 -13.23 -5.94
N LEU A 282 -13.86 -14.16 -6.85
CA LEU A 282 -13.97 -15.57 -6.57
C LEU A 282 -12.97 -16.32 -7.46
N ARG A 283 -11.96 -16.93 -6.85
CA ARG A 283 -11.01 -17.78 -7.56
C ARG A 283 -11.15 -19.21 -7.11
N GLN A 284 -11.35 -20.11 -8.06
CA GLN A 284 -11.46 -21.54 -7.86
C GLN A 284 -10.31 -22.24 -8.55
N GLN A 285 -9.70 -23.20 -7.87
CA GLN A 285 -8.60 -23.98 -8.39
C GLN A 285 -8.90 -25.46 -8.19
N TYR A 286 -8.64 -26.28 -9.23
CA TYR A 286 -8.73 -27.71 -9.15
C TYR A 286 -7.42 -28.34 -9.62
N ASP A 287 -6.79 -29.12 -8.74
CA ASP A 287 -5.50 -29.74 -8.94
C ASP A 287 -5.63 -31.21 -9.32
N LEU A 288 -5.04 -31.58 -10.44
CA LEU A 288 -4.78 -32.95 -10.83
C LEU A 288 -3.31 -33.30 -10.53
N GLY A 289 -3.07 -34.43 -9.87
CA GLY A 289 -1.72 -34.79 -9.50
C GLY A 289 -1.64 -36.11 -8.75
N GLN A 290 -0.45 -36.38 -8.24
CA GLN A 290 -0.13 -37.61 -7.57
C GLN A 290 -0.33 -37.47 -6.05
N LYS A 291 -0.99 -38.49 -5.48
CA LYS A 291 -1.03 -38.66 -4.03
C LYS A 291 0.26 -39.30 -3.55
N ASP A 292 0.70 -38.87 -2.38
CA ASP A 292 1.83 -39.43 -1.64
C ASP A 292 1.54 -39.37 -0.15
N SER A 293 2.35 -40.00 0.68
CA SER A 293 2.18 -39.96 2.13
C SER A 293 3.53 -40.04 2.83
N ILE A 294 3.64 -39.34 3.94
CA ILE A 294 4.77 -39.50 4.88
C ILE A 294 4.25 -40.24 6.11
N ILE A 295 4.83 -41.40 6.39
CA ILE A 295 4.59 -42.13 7.61
C ILE A 295 5.51 -41.51 8.67
N VAL A 296 4.93 -40.88 9.68
CA VAL A 296 5.67 -40.24 10.78
C VAL A 296 5.90 -41.25 11.90
N ASN A 297 4.91 -42.11 12.18
CA ASN A 297 4.95 -43.23 13.10
C ASN A 297 3.84 -44.22 12.72
N ASP A 298 3.72 -45.34 13.44
CA ASP A 298 2.78 -46.44 13.14
C ASP A 298 1.29 -45.96 13.13
N THR A 299 0.98 -44.86 13.76
CA THR A 299 -0.41 -44.32 13.87
C THR A 299 -0.63 -43.05 13.09
N THR A 300 0.41 -42.37 12.60
CA THR A 300 0.32 -41.06 11.98
C THR A 300 0.85 -41.07 10.55
N VAL A 301 -0.06 -41.02 9.58
CA VAL A 301 0.24 -40.87 8.16
C VAL A 301 -0.19 -39.49 7.69
N ILE A 302 0.76 -38.67 7.24
CA ILE A 302 0.47 -37.35 6.68
C ILE A 302 0.25 -37.47 5.18
N PRO A 303 -0.97 -37.27 4.65
CA PRO A 303 -1.21 -37.33 3.22
C PRO A 303 -0.55 -36.13 2.53
N LEU A 304 0.24 -36.40 1.50
CA LEU A 304 0.82 -35.42 0.60
C LEU A 304 0.09 -35.46 -0.74
N PHE A 305 0.07 -34.31 -1.40
CA PHE A 305 -0.44 -34.19 -2.75
C PHE A 305 0.49 -33.29 -3.58
N TYR A 306 0.93 -33.79 -4.72
CA TYR A 306 1.79 -33.07 -5.65
C TYR A 306 1.00 -32.74 -6.91
N PRO A 307 0.61 -31.47 -7.12
CA PRO A 307 -0.09 -31.06 -8.33
C PRO A 307 0.82 -31.21 -9.56
N ARG A 308 0.25 -31.66 -10.66
CA ARG A 308 0.90 -31.68 -11.98
C ARG A 308 0.22 -30.73 -12.94
N LEU A 309 -1.09 -30.66 -12.86
CA LEU A 309 -1.93 -29.79 -13.66
C LEU A 309 -2.92 -29.12 -12.73
N ARG A 310 -3.14 -27.82 -12.93
CA ARG A 310 -4.16 -27.04 -12.21
C ARG A 310 -5.03 -26.33 -13.21
N PHE A 311 -6.32 -26.41 -13.01
CA PHE A 311 -7.33 -25.55 -13.64
C PHE A 311 -7.69 -24.45 -12.67
N GLU A 312 -7.70 -23.22 -13.15
CA GLU A 312 -8.06 -22.05 -12.35
C GLU A 312 -9.12 -21.24 -13.10
N HIS A 313 -10.17 -20.87 -12.40
CA HIS A 313 -11.15 -19.90 -12.86
C HIS A 313 -11.19 -18.76 -11.86
N THR A 314 -11.05 -17.51 -12.35
CA THR A 314 -11.18 -16.30 -11.54
C THR A 314 -12.32 -15.45 -12.11
N PHE A 315 -13.37 -15.29 -11.31
CA PHE A 315 -14.44 -14.32 -11.54
C PHE A 315 -14.13 -13.05 -10.78
N ARG A 316 -14.24 -11.88 -11.44
CA ARG A 316 -14.10 -10.57 -10.83
C ARG A 316 -15.26 -9.68 -11.24
N LEU A 317 -15.86 -9.06 -10.22
CA LEU A 317 -16.84 -7.98 -10.37
C LEU A 317 -16.26 -6.75 -9.68
N SER A 318 -16.29 -5.58 -10.34
CA SER A 318 -15.99 -4.32 -9.67
C SER A 318 -16.97 -3.23 -10.06
N ASN A 319 -17.24 -2.35 -9.08
CA ASN A 319 -17.96 -1.09 -9.30
C ASN A 319 -17.07 0.03 -8.78
N GLN A 320 -16.88 1.07 -9.59
CA GLN A 320 -16.01 2.20 -9.24
C GLN A 320 -16.72 3.49 -9.55
N THR A 321 -16.65 4.46 -8.66
CA THR A 321 -17.20 5.80 -8.85
C THR A 321 -16.14 6.81 -8.44
N TYR A 322 -15.86 7.72 -9.35
CA TYR A 322 -14.99 8.87 -9.14
C TYR A 322 -15.84 10.10 -9.32
N ARG A 323 -15.89 10.96 -8.30
CA ARG A 323 -16.74 12.14 -8.31
C ARG A 323 -16.02 13.29 -7.62
N PHE A 324 -16.00 14.45 -8.28
CA PHE A 324 -15.83 15.75 -7.64
C PHE A 324 -17.21 16.36 -7.46
N GLU A 325 -17.48 16.98 -6.32
CA GLU A 325 -18.70 17.75 -6.11
C GLU A 325 -18.41 18.97 -5.26
N ASP A 326 -19.19 20.02 -5.55
CA ASP A 326 -19.27 21.22 -4.74
C ASP A 326 -20.75 21.62 -4.56
N SER A 327 -21.19 21.58 -3.31
CA SER A 327 -22.57 21.93 -2.94
C SER A 327 -22.82 23.43 -2.89
N TYR A 328 -21.75 24.22 -2.75
CA TYR A 328 -21.83 25.68 -2.56
C TYR A 328 -20.73 26.39 -3.35
N PRO A 329 -20.78 26.35 -4.69
CA PRO A 329 -19.76 26.98 -5.51
C PRO A 329 -19.84 28.53 -5.36
N ASP A 330 -18.66 29.15 -5.34
CA ASP A 330 -18.51 30.60 -5.13
C ASP A 330 -17.73 31.26 -6.27
N SER A 331 -18.43 32.05 -7.11
CA SER A 331 -17.83 32.72 -8.27
C SER A 331 -16.76 33.75 -7.93
N SER A 332 -16.70 34.23 -6.68
CA SER A 332 -15.66 35.16 -6.24
C SER A 332 -14.28 34.50 -6.11
N LEU A 333 -14.23 33.18 -6.03
CA LEU A 333 -12.97 32.43 -5.89
C LEU A 333 -12.31 32.18 -7.26
N PRO A 334 -10.98 32.37 -7.36
CA PRO A 334 -10.28 32.35 -8.66
C PRO A 334 -10.41 31.06 -9.45
N LEU A 335 -10.48 29.92 -8.78
CA LEU A 335 -10.55 28.61 -9.46
C LEU A 335 -11.90 28.40 -10.17
N TYR A 336 -13.01 28.91 -9.64
CA TYR A 336 -14.31 28.80 -10.31
C TYR A 336 -14.35 29.62 -11.59
N GLN A 337 -13.74 30.81 -11.58
CA GLN A 337 -13.60 31.65 -12.76
C GLN A 337 -12.78 30.95 -13.84
N LEU A 338 -11.65 30.35 -13.45
CA LEU A 338 -10.77 29.61 -14.37
C LEU A 338 -11.49 28.41 -15.04
N TYR A 339 -12.33 27.69 -14.29
CA TYR A 339 -13.12 26.58 -14.83
C TYR A 339 -14.43 27.03 -15.49
N GLY A 340 -14.80 28.32 -15.37
CA GLY A 340 -16.06 28.86 -15.88
C GLY A 340 -17.27 28.11 -15.33
N ILE A 341 -17.25 27.84 -14.01
CA ILE A 341 -18.32 27.14 -13.30
C ILE A 341 -19.46 28.13 -13.03
N ASP A 342 -20.69 27.71 -13.36
CA ASP A 342 -21.90 28.41 -12.93
C ASP A 342 -22.12 28.12 -11.43
N THR A 343 -22.17 29.19 -10.64
CA THR A 343 -22.30 29.13 -9.19
C THR A 343 -23.73 29.20 -8.69
N ALA A 344 -24.70 29.33 -9.57
CA ALA A 344 -26.12 29.34 -9.20
C ALA A 344 -26.63 27.96 -8.73
N HIS A 345 -25.93 26.91 -9.06
CA HIS A 345 -26.34 25.52 -8.78
C HIS A 345 -25.15 24.68 -8.25
N PRO A 346 -25.40 23.61 -7.47
CA PRO A 346 -24.37 22.66 -7.09
C PRO A 346 -23.66 22.10 -8.33
N PHE A 347 -22.33 21.99 -8.23
CA PHE A 347 -21.49 21.52 -9.31
C PHE A 347 -20.97 20.11 -9.03
N TYR A 348 -20.97 19.24 -10.03
CA TYR A 348 -20.33 17.94 -9.96
C TYR A 348 -19.80 17.45 -11.30
N MET A 349 -18.80 16.57 -11.23
CA MET A 349 -18.27 15.75 -12.34
C MET A 349 -18.12 14.32 -11.86
N GLN A 350 -18.44 13.34 -12.71
CA GLN A 350 -18.49 11.96 -12.28
C GLN A 350 -18.20 10.97 -13.40
N ASP A 351 -17.36 9.98 -13.09
CA ASP A 351 -17.17 8.76 -13.88
C ASP A 351 -17.54 7.53 -13.03
N LYS A 352 -18.47 6.72 -13.53
CA LYS A 352 -18.87 5.45 -12.95
C LYS A 352 -18.48 4.31 -13.87
N TRP A 353 -17.96 3.25 -13.29
CA TRP A 353 -17.56 2.04 -14.00
C TRP A 353 -18.05 0.78 -13.30
N LYS A 354 -18.55 -0.16 -14.09
CA LYS A 354 -18.78 -1.53 -13.69
C LYS A 354 -17.95 -2.45 -14.58
N GLU A 355 -17.23 -3.37 -13.97
CA GLU A 355 -16.42 -4.37 -14.65
C GLU A 355 -16.84 -5.77 -14.25
N ILE A 356 -16.97 -6.65 -15.24
CA ILE A 356 -17.14 -8.09 -15.07
C ILE A 356 -16.03 -8.77 -15.86
N MET A 357 -15.24 -9.61 -15.20
CA MET A 357 -14.14 -10.34 -15.83
C MET A 357 -14.20 -11.82 -15.45
N ASN A 358 -14.09 -12.67 -16.45
CA ASN A 358 -13.89 -14.12 -16.31
C ASN A 358 -12.53 -14.47 -16.89
N ASP A 359 -11.71 -15.13 -16.10
CA ASP A 359 -10.35 -15.58 -16.44
C ASP A 359 -10.23 -17.08 -16.20
N PHE A 360 -9.86 -17.82 -17.25
CA PHE A 360 -9.59 -19.24 -17.20
C PHE A 360 -8.12 -19.50 -17.48
N SER A 361 -7.49 -20.26 -16.61
CA SER A 361 -6.05 -20.54 -16.69
C SER A 361 -5.75 -22.00 -16.41
N ILE A 362 -4.72 -22.49 -17.05
CA ILE A 362 -4.16 -23.82 -16.86
C ILE A 362 -2.72 -23.68 -16.41
N TYR A 363 -2.35 -24.40 -15.36
CA TYR A 363 -0.97 -24.50 -14.88
C TYR A 363 -0.44 -25.90 -15.10
N THR A 364 0.82 -26.00 -15.46
CA THR A 364 1.59 -27.23 -15.40
C THR A 364 2.75 -27.08 -14.44
N PHE A 365 3.02 -28.13 -13.64
CA PHE A 365 4.11 -28.19 -12.67
C PHE A 365 5.12 -29.26 -13.13
N PRO A 366 6.20 -28.87 -13.85
CA PRO A 366 7.19 -29.81 -14.38
C PRO A 366 7.91 -30.60 -13.28
N ASP A 367 8.30 -29.92 -12.18
CA ASP A 367 8.92 -30.58 -11.03
C ASP A 367 7.91 -30.87 -9.93
N ARG A 368 7.59 -32.16 -9.70
CA ARG A 368 6.63 -32.62 -8.68
C ARG A 368 6.92 -32.10 -7.27
N LYS A 369 8.22 -31.99 -6.92
CA LYS A 369 8.65 -31.60 -5.58
C LYS A 369 8.92 -30.11 -5.46
N ASN A 370 8.70 -29.32 -6.53
CA ASN A 370 8.91 -27.89 -6.54
C ASN A 370 7.66 -27.14 -7.04
N PRO A 371 6.68 -26.87 -6.18
CA PRO A 371 5.48 -26.12 -6.58
C PRO A 371 5.76 -24.64 -6.93
N GLN A 372 7.01 -24.18 -6.76
CA GLN A 372 7.46 -22.85 -7.18
C GLN A 372 8.01 -22.83 -8.61
N GLN A 373 7.96 -23.98 -9.30
CA GLN A 373 8.21 -24.08 -10.73
C GLN A 373 6.89 -24.42 -11.43
N PHE A 374 6.41 -23.50 -12.27
CA PHE A 374 5.19 -23.71 -13.04
C PHE A 374 5.18 -22.89 -14.34
N LEU A 375 4.40 -23.34 -15.29
CA LEU A 375 3.98 -22.59 -16.46
C LEU A 375 2.45 -22.43 -16.37
N LYS A 376 1.98 -21.19 -16.47
CA LYS A 376 0.57 -20.81 -16.53
C LYS A 376 0.27 -20.26 -17.91
N LEU A 377 -0.85 -20.67 -18.49
CA LEU A 377 -1.44 -20.07 -19.68
C LEU A 377 -2.92 -19.81 -19.40
N GLY A 378 -3.42 -18.68 -19.83
CA GLY A 378 -4.81 -18.32 -19.59
C GLY A 378 -5.37 -17.35 -20.60
N ALA A 379 -6.70 -17.25 -20.59
CA ALA A 379 -7.45 -16.31 -21.37
C ALA A 379 -8.57 -15.69 -20.54
N ALA A 380 -8.83 -14.40 -20.76
CA ALA A 380 -9.84 -13.68 -20.01
C ALA A 380 -10.74 -12.84 -20.92
N LEU A 381 -12.02 -12.79 -20.55
CA LEU A 381 -13.02 -11.91 -21.13
C LEU A 381 -13.37 -10.84 -20.10
N GLN A 382 -13.19 -9.57 -20.49
CA GLN A 382 -13.47 -8.40 -19.68
C GLN A 382 -14.58 -7.58 -20.34
N ASN A 383 -15.64 -7.32 -19.60
CA ASN A 383 -16.74 -6.43 -20.00
C ASN A 383 -16.75 -5.23 -19.05
N LEU A 384 -16.79 -4.04 -19.62
CA LEU A 384 -16.81 -2.77 -18.91
C LEU A 384 -18.06 -1.98 -19.33
N SER A 385 -18.75 -1.42 -18.35
CA SER A 385 -19.88 -0.51 -18.57
C SER A 385 -19.62 0.77 -17.80
N GLY A 386 -19.49 1.87 -18.54
CA GLY A 386 -19.23 3.20 -18.00
C GLY A 386 -20.47 4.10 -18.09
N SER A 387 -20.56 5.07 -17.17
CA SER A 387 -21.56 6.15 -17.21
C SER A 387 -20.89 7.42 -16.73
N PHE A 388 -20.83 8.44 -17.60
CA PHE A 388 -20.10 9.68 -17.40
C PHE A 388 -21.09 10.83 -17.35
N ASP A 389 -20.97 11.66 -16.33
CA ASP A 389 -21.94 12.69 -16.04
C ASP A 389 -21.27 13.93 -15.42
N SER A 390 -21.88 15.10 -15.63
CA SER A 390 -21.50 16.34 -14.97
C SER A 390 -22.70 17.27 -14.93
N SER A 391 -22.68 18.23 -14.02
CA SER A 391 -23.71 19.28 -13.95
C SER A 391 -23.86 20.10 -15.25
N LYS A 392 -22.90 20.02 -16.16
CA LYS A 392 -22.91 20.69 -17.49
C LYS A 392 -23.33 19.77 -18.64
N SER A 393 -23.53 18.46 -18.41
CA SER A 393 -23.97 17.54 -19.45
C SER A 393 -25.49 17.49 -19.53
N ALA A 394 -26.01 17.18 -20.71
CA ALA A 394 -27.46 16.96 -20.93
C ALA A 394 -27.97 15.62 -20.33
N GLY A 395 -27.19 15.00 -19.47
CA GLY A 395 -27.46 13.72 -18.80
C GLY A 395 -26.30 12.73 -18.90
N PRO A 396 -26.44 11.58 -18.23
CA PRO A 396 -25.39 10.56 -18.21
C PRO A 396 -25.11 9.99 -19.59
N ARG A 397 -23.84 9.81 -19.93
CA ARG A 397 -23.36 9.22 -21.19
C ARG A 397 -22.88 7.81 -20.95
N PRO A 398 -23.63 6.78 -21.41
CA PRO A 398 -23.20 5.39 -21.24
C PRO A 398 -22.15 5.01 -22.29
N LYS A 399 -21.25 4.12 -21.92
CA LYS A 399 -20.27 3.49 -22.81
C LYS A 399 -20.05 2.05 -22.39
N THR A 400 -20.12 1.12 -23.34
CA THR A 400 -19.81 -0.30 -23.09
C THR A 400 -18.57 -0.68 -23.88
N LEU A 401 -17.65 -1.36 -23.23
CA LEU A 401 -16.40 -1.83 -23.79
C LEU A 401 -16.25 -3.31 -23.49
N TYR A 402 -15.64 -4.05 -24.40
CA TYR A 402 -15.24 -5.42 -24.16
C TYR A 402 -13.77 -5.62 -24.54
N ASN A 403 -13.13 -6.59 -23.91
CA ASN A 403 -11.76 -6.98 -24.22
C ASN A 403 -11.60 -8.48 -24.05
N PHE A 404 -10.90 -9.08 -25.01
CA PHE A 404 -10.41 -10.44 -24.90
C PHE A 404 -8.89 -10.41 -24.82
N LEU A 405 -8.34 -11.03 -23.78
CA LEU A 405 -6.90 -11.06 -23.54
C LEU A 405 -6.42 -12.47 -23.26
N VAL A 406 -5.20 -12.75 -23.67
CA VAL A 406 -4.47 -13.96 -23.33
C VAL A 406 -3.29 -13.58 -22.45
N HIS A 407 -2.91 -14.49 -21.54
CA HIS A 407 -1.78 -14.25 -20.65
C HIS A 407 -1.04 -15.54 -20.36
N GLY A 408 0.24 -15.38 -20.02
CA GLY A 408 1.10 -16.48 -19.63
C GLY A 408 2.06 -16.06 -18.52
N GLU A 409 2.46 -17.01 -17.71
CA GLU A 409 3.46 -16.82 -16.66
C GLU A 409 4.34 -18.08 -16.56
N TYR A 410 5.64 -17.89 -16.58
CA TYR A 410 6.61 -18.90 -16.21
C TYR A 410 7.36 -18.45 -14.97
N ARG A 411 7.38 -19.32 -13.98
CA ARG A 411 8.16 -19.12 -12.76
C ARG A 411 8.98 -20.36 -12.47
N ASN A 412 10.24 -20.14 -12.13
CA ASN A 412 11.13 -21.21 -11.70
C ASN A 412 12.05 -20.71 -10.60
N ARG A 413 11.74 -21.07 -9.37
CA ARG A 413 12.62 -20.90 -8.24
C ARG A 413 13.23 -22.26 -7.88
N THR A 414 14.53 -22.41 -8.09
CA THR A 414 15.22 -23.67 -7.82
C THR A 414 15.15 -24.05 -6.34
N ARG A 415 15.11 -25.37 -6.03
CA ARG A 415 15.02 -25.88 -4.65
C ARG A 415 16.17 -25.39 -3.75
N ASN A 416 17.37 -25.20 -4.32
CA ASN A 416 18.52 -24.67 -3.60
C ASN A 416 18.46 -23.15 -3.41
N LYS A 417 17.39 -22.49 -3.90
CA LYS A 417 17.13 -21.03 -3.81
C LYS A 417 18.24 -20.17 -4.41
N LYS A 418 19.08 -20.72 -5.29
CA LYS A 418 20.18 -19.98 -5.92
C LYS A 418 19.75 -19.26 -7.19
N TRP A 419 18.72 -19.77 -7.88
CA TRP A 419 18.20 -19.22 -9.12
C TRP A 419 16.70 -18.97 -9.01
N GLU A 420 16.26 -17.85 -9.54
CA GLU A 420 14.86 -17.53 -9.68
C GLU A 420 14.66 -16.85 -11.04
N ILE A 421 13.83 -17.46 -11.88
CA ILE A 421 13.44 -16.93 -13.19
C ILE A 421 11.96 -16.65 -13.12
N GLU A 422 11.57 -15.46 -13.52
CA GLU A 422 10.18 -15.06 -13.67
C GLU A 422 10.01 -14.43 -15.05
N ALA A 423 9.00 -14.88 -15.78
CA ALA A 423 8.54 -14.26 -17.01
C ALA A 423 7.03 -14.26 -17.03
N PHE A 424 6.42 -13.15 -17.39
CA PHE A 424 4.99 -13.10 -17.65
C PHE A 424 4.68 -12.18 -18.83
N GLY A 425 3.54 -12.44 -19.46
CA GLY A 425 3.03 -11.60 -20.52
C GLY A 425 1.51 -11.60 -20.53
N ASN A 426 0.96 -10.44 -20.87
CA ASN A 426 -0.45 -10.23 -21.17
C ASN A 426 -0.56 -9.61 -22.55
N PHE A 427 -1.51 -10.04 -23.35
CA PHE A 427 -1.77 -9.48 -24.67
C PHE A 427 -3.27 -9.37 -24.92
N TYR A 428 -3.74 -8.18 -25.22
CA TYR A 428 -5.12 -7.89 -25.57
C TYR A 428 -5.33 -8.19 -27.05
N VAL A 429 -5.95 -9.31 -27.34
CA VAL A 429 -6.14 -9.82 -28.71
C VAL A 429 -7.23 -9.05 -29.45
N ALA A 430 -8.32 -8.70 -28.73
CA ALA A 430 -9.48 -8.05 -29.33
C ALA A 430 -10.17 -7.11 -28.33
N GLY A 431 -10.97 -6.20 -28.86
CA GLY A 431 -11.75 -5.24 -28.11
C GLY A 431 -11.16 -3.83 -28.13
N ASN A 432 -11.57 -3.00 -27.17
CA ASN A 432 -11.19 -1.59 -27.14
C ASN A 432 -9.72 -1.34 -26.81
N TYR A 433 -9.09 -2.29 -26.15
CA TYR A 433 -7.67 -2.24 -25.78
C TYR A 433 -6.83 -3.23 -26.61
N ALA A 434 -7.31 -3.63 -27.81
CA ALA A 434 -6.58 -4.53 -28.70
C ALA A 434 -5.15 -4.02 -28.95
N ALA A 435 -4.17 -4.94 -29.00
CA ALA A 435 -2.73 -4.65 -29.07
C ALA A 435 -2.12 -3.93 -27.85
N ASP A 436 -2.82 -3.77 -26.73
CA ASP A 436 -2.17 -3.51 -25.46
C ASP A 436 -1.45 -4.79 -25.00
N TYR A 437 -0.24 -4.62 -24.46
CA TYR A 437 0.50 -5.75 -23.89
C TYR A 437 1.40 -5.31 -22.73
N ASP A 438 1.80 -6.30 -21.96
CA ASP A 438 2.75 -6.18 -20.86
C ASP A 438 3.63 -7.43 -20.87
N ALA A 439 4.90 -7.27 -21.13
CA ALA A 439 5.88 -8.35 -21.20
C ALA A 439 6.99 -8.09 -20.17
N TYR A 440 7.24 -9.07 -19.32
CA TYR A 440 8.20 -9.00 -18.22
C TYR A 440 9.06 -10.25 -18.18
N ILE A 441 10.36 -10.07 -17.96
CA ILE A 441 11.29 -11.14 -17.66
C ILE A 441 12.31 -10.69 -16.63
N SER A 442 12.63 -11.54 -15.67
CA SER A 442 13.71 -11.32 -14.72
C SER A 442 14.45 -12.59 -14.34
N LEU A 443 15.72 -12.42 -14.04
CA LEU A 443 16.61 -13.45 -13.53
C LEU A 443 17.24 -12.95 -12.24
N LYS A 444 17.04 -13.69 -11.14
CA LYS A 444 17.72 -13.47 -9.86
C LYS A 444 18.64 -14.67 -9.57
N ARG A 445 19.88 -14.39 -9.22
CA ARG A 445 20.90 -15.43 -8.93
C ARG A 445 21.67 -15.08 -7.67
N LEU A 446 21.87 -16.07 -6.81
CA LEU A 446 22.88 -16.02 -5.76
C LEU A 446 24.26 -16.22 -6.38
N ILE A 447 25.06 -15.19 -6.48
CA ILE A 447 26.42 -15.26 -7.04
C ILE A 447 27.33 -15.97 -6.05
N SER A 448 27.41 -15.45 -4.83
CA SER A 448 28.10 -16.08 -3.71
C SER A 448 27.56 -15.53 -2.39
N PRO A 449 27.81 -16.20 -1.25
CA PRO A 449 27.43 -15.64 0.06
C PRO A 449 28.12 -14.30 0.38
N THR A 450 29.23 -13.99 -0.30
CA THR A 450 29.97 -12.73 -0.12
C THR A 450 29.43 -11.61 -0.99
N ILE A 451 29.10 -11.89 -2.26
CA ILE A 451 28.55 -10.91 -3.19
C ILE A 451 27.05 -10.71 -2.98
N GLY A 452 26.32 -11.80 -2.68
CA GLY A 452 24.86 -11.77 -2.49
C GLY A 452 24.09 -12.16 -3.74
N PHE A 453 22.86 -11.64 -3.83
CA PHE A 453 21.94 -11.88 -4.96
C PHE A 453 22.05 -10.76 -5.98
N LEU A 454 22.26 -11.15 -7.25
CA LEU A 454 22.15 -10.26 -8.38
C LEU A 454 20.83 -10.54 -9.11
N GLN A 455 20.08 -9.51 -9.42
CA GLN A 455 18.88 -9.57 -10.27
C GLN A 455 19.02 -8.62 -11.42
N ALA A 456 18.60 -9.06 -12.61
CA ALA A 456 18.44 -8.22 -13.79
C ALA A 456 17.13 -8.61 -14.48
N GLY A 457 16.52 -7.65 -15.15
CA GLY A 457 15.29 -7.90 -15.89
C GLY A 457 14.94 -6.78 -16.86
N PHE A 458 13.94 -7.09 -17.66
CA PHE A 458 13.38 -6.20 -18.66
C PHE A 458 11.85 -6.26 -18.59
N ARG A 459 11.21 -5.13 -18.81
CA ARG A 459 9.75 -5.02 -18.97
C ARG A 459 9.44 -4.06 -20.09
N ASN A 460 8.51 -4.44 -20.96
CA ASN A 460 7.97 -3.54 -21.95
C ASN A 460 6.46 -3.56 -21.91
N ILE A 461 5.86 -2.38 -21.90
CA ILE A 461 4.40 -2.19 -21.82
C ILE A 461 3.99 -1.28 -22.97
N ASN A 462 2.99 -1.72 -23.73
CA ASN A 462 2.27 -0.90 -24.68
C ASN A 462 0.82 -0.81 -24.19
N ARG A 463 0.35 0.39 -23.89
CA ARG A 463 -0.94 0.57 -23.25
C ARG A 463 -1.71 1.74 -23.82
N THR A 464 -3.01 1.60 -23.89
CA THR A 464 -3.90 2.75 -24.09
C THR A 464 -3.85 3.63 -22.84
N PRO A 465 -3.73 4.96 -22.95
CA PRO A 465 -3.79 5.87 -21.81
C PRO A 465 -5.01 5.65 -20.94
N SER A 466 -4.90 5.98 -19.66
CA SER A 466 -5.99 5.83 -18.68
C SER A 466 -7.25 6.58 -19.13
N PHE A 467 -8.43 6.07 -18.76
CA PHE A 467 -9.71 6.60 -19.27
C PHE A 467 -9.95 8.07 -18.91
N VAL A 468 -9.38 8.58 -17.82
CA VAL A 468 -9.45 10.01 -17.50
C VAL A 468 -8.91 10.89 -18.62
N PHE A 469 -8.06 10.39 -19.52
CA PHE A 469 -7.60 11.08 -20.72
C PHE A 469 -8.52 10.89 -21.93
N ASP A 470 -9.57 10.02 -21.85
CA ASP A 470 -10.53 9.84 -22.93
C ASP A 470 -11.48 11.06 -23.02
N VAL A 471 -11.87 11.42 -24.22
CA VAL A 471 -12.78 12.55 -24.51
C VAL A 471 -14.18 12.36 -23.89
N ASN A 472 -14.54 11.14 -23.54
CA ASN A 472 -15.84 10.83 -22.98
C ASN A 472 -15.90 10.94 -21.46
N SER A 473 -14.77 11.07 -20.76
CA SER A 473 -14.78 11.25 -19.29
C SER A 473 -15.66 12.45 -18.89
N GLY A 474 -16.39 12.30 -17.80
CA GLY A 474 -17.24 13.37 -17.23
C GLY A 474 -16.46 14.57 -16.69
N PHE A 475 -15.14 14.41 -16.54
CA PHE A 475 -14.26 15.44 -16.00
C PHE A 475 -13.83 16.49 -17.04
N TRP A 476 -14.16 16.32 -18.31
CA TRP A 476 -13.84 17.31 -19.35
C TRP A 476 -15.03 18.23 -19.66
N LYS A 477 -14.76 19.55 -19.67
CA LYS A 477 -15.74 20.57 -20.01
C LYS A 477 -16.06 20.58 -21.51
N GLU A 478 -15.04 20.46 -22.32
CA GLU A 478 -15.14 20.48 -23.77
C GLU A 478 -14.67 19.14 -24.34
N ARG A 479 -15.38 18.64 -25.35
CA ARG A 479 -14.94 17.45 -26.08
C ARG A 479 -13.72 17.80 -26.89
N ALA A 480 -12.57 17.36 -26.43
CA ALA A 480 -11.39 17.40 -27.27
C ALA A 480 -11.58 16.43 -28.46
N THR A 481 -11.22 16.87 -29.64
CA THR A 481 -11.33 16.07 -30.86
C THR A 481 -10.19 15.07 -31.02
N GLN A 482 -9.12 15.20 -30.26
CA GLN A 482 -7.89 14.41 -30.43
C GLN A 482 -7.89 13.18 -29.47
N SER A 483 -7.75 12.02 -30.06
CA SER A 483 -7.42 10.77 -29.35
C SER A 483 -5.92 10.66 -29.12
N PHE A 484 -5.51 10.10 -27.98
CA PHE A 484 -4.11 9.83 -27.68
C PHE A 484 -3.63 8.51 -28.29
N ASN A 485 -2.36 8.48 -28.68
CA ASN A 485 -1.66 7.27 -29.08
C ASN A 485 -1.40 6.38 -27.86
N LYS A 486 -1.08 5.11 -28.10
CA LYS A 486 -0.66 4.19 -27.04
C LYS A 486 0.68 4.61 -26.47
N GLU A 487 0.76 4.60 -25.14
CA GLU A 487 2.01 4.80 -24.41
C GLU A 487 2.88 3.56 -24.52
N ASN A 488 4.17 3.74 -24.78
CA ASN A 488 5.14 2.65 -24.68
C ASN A 488 6.16 2.94 -23.57
N ILE A 489 6.29 2.01 -22.63
CA ILE A 489 7.21 2.10 -21.51
C ILE A 489 8.11 0.87 -21.53
N SER A 490 9.38 1.08 -21.83
CA SER A 490 10.43 0.06 -21.70
C SER A 490 11.20 0.32 -20.41
N MET A 491 11.41 -0.71 -19.61
CA MET A 491 12.15 -0.63 -18.36
C MET A 491 13.21 -1.73 -18.31
N ILE A 492 14.46 -1.32 -18.16
CA ILE A 492 15.57 -2.20 -17.78
C ILE A 492 15.82 -1.98 -16.30
N PHE A 493 15.92 -3.05 -15.54
CA PHE A 493 16.17 -2.95 -14.12
C PHE A 493 17.19 -3.97 -13.62
N GLY A 494 17.86 -3.61 -12.54
CA GLY A 494 18.78 -4.49 -11.86
C GLY A 494 18.86 -4.21 -10.38
N SER A 495 19.27 -5.22 -9.61
CA SER A 495 19.54 -5.04 -8.19
C SER A 495 20.63 -5.97 -7.68
N LEU A 496 21.42 -5.47 -6.76
CA LEU A 496 22.38 -6.22 -5.96
C LEU A 496 21.95 -6.19 -4.51
N GLU A 497 21.63 -7.35 -3.94
CA GLU A 497 21.21 -7.50 -2.56
C GLU A 497 22.26 -8.31 -1.78
N GLN A 498 22.91 -7.67 -0.80
CA GLN A 498 23.90 -8.32 0.06
C GLN A 498 23.38 -8.38 1.51
N PRO A 499 22.83 -9.54 1.94
CA PRO A 499 22.20 -9.67 3.27
C PRO A 499 23.15 -9.48 4.45
N ARG A 500 24.43 -9.91 4.29
CA ARG A 500 25.43 -9.75 5.36
C ARG A 500 25.76 -8.28 5.63
N LEU A 501 25.84 -7.49 4.56
CA LEU A 501 26.09 -6.04 4.66
C LEU A 501 24.80 -5.26 4.91
N ARG A 502 23.64 -5.90 4.89
CA ARG A 502 22.33 -5.27 4.96
C ARG A 502 22.23 -4.13 3.97
N MET A 503 22.60 -4.41 2.73
CA MET A 503 22.68 -3.44 1.64
C MET A 503 21.91 -3.94 0.43
N ARG A 504 21.18 -3.03 -0.19
CA ARG A 504 20.55 -3.22 -1.48
C ARG A 504 20.84 -2.02 -2.36
N LEU A 505 21.40 -2.28 -3.54
CA LEU A 505 21.54 -1.32 -4.61
C LEU A 505 20.59 -1.74 -5.72
N SER A 506 19.75 -0.85 -6.21
CA SER A 506 18.86 -1.12 -7.34
C SER A 506 18.88 0.04 -8.31
N GLY A 507 18.70 -0.28 -9.60
CA GLY A 507 18.61 0.69 -10.67
C GLY A 507 17.48 0.34 -11.62
N ASN A 508 16.76 1.37 -12.06
CA ASN A 508 15.75 1.30 -13.12
C ASN A 508 16.10 2.33 -14.18
N TYR A 509 16.07 1.91 -15.43
CA TYR A 509 16.17 2.79 -16.57
C TYR A 509 14.92 2.67 -17.41
N TYR A 510 14.21 3.78 -17.52
CA TYR A 510 12.97 3.88 -18.27
C TYR A 510 13.21 4.57 -19.60
N LEU A 511 12.63 4.04 -20.66
CA LEU A 511 12.51 4.67 -21.97
C LEU A 511 11.01 4.76 -22.29
N ILE A 512 10.51 5.99 -22.47
CA ILE A 512 9.08 6.26 -22.55
C ILE A 512 8.77 7.07 -23.79
N SER A 513 7.72 6.71 -24.51
CA SER A 513 7.17 7.45 -25.64
C SER A 513 5.64 7.54 -25.57
N ASN A 514 5.08 8.57 -26.18
CA ASN A 514 3.65 8.86 -26.16
C ASN A 514 3.09 8.98 -24.74
N TYR A 515 3.84 9.59 -23.82
CA TYR A 515 3.45 9.72 -22.42
C TYR A 515 2.28 10.68 -22.25
N ALA A 516 1.16 10.19 -21.71
CA ALA A 516 -0.01 11.00 -21.42
C ALA A 516 0.09 11.63 -20.02
N TYR A 517 -0.15 12.94 -19.94
CA TYR A 517 -0.04 13.68 -18.69
C TYR A 517 -1.03 14.85 -18.65
N PHE A 518 -1.26 15.40 -17.47
CA PHE A 518 -1.96 16.66 -17.33
C PHE A 518 -0.96 17.79 -17.41
N ASN A 519 -1.17 18.71 -18.37
CA ASN A 519 -0.25 19.82 -18.65
C ASN A 519 -0.62 21.11 -17.90
N ASN A 520 -1.83 21.19 -17.39
CA ASN A 520 -2.33 22.32 -16.63
C ASN A 520 -3.47 21.83 -15.73
N ILE A 521 -4.01 22.72 -14.94
CA ILE A 521 -5.10 22.45 -14.00
C ILE A 521 -6.29 21.70 -14.63
N ASN A 522 -6.55 21.87 -15.92
CA ASN A 522 -7.66 21.24 -16.66
C ASN A 522 -7.32 20.83 -18.10
N GLN A 523 -6.05 20.65 -18.41
CA GLN A 523 -5.61 20.28 -19.77
C GLN A 523 -4.90 18.94 -19.75
N ARG A 524 -5.19 18.12 -20.74
CA ARG A 524 -4.50 16.87 -21.03
C ARG A 524 -3.54 17.06 -22.19
N ALA A 525 -2.41 16.43 -22.12
CA ALA A 525 -1.39 16.44 -23.16
C ALA A 525 -0.76 15.06 -23.31
N GLN A 526 -0.11 14.88 -24.45
CA GLN A 526 0.69 13.68 -24.70
C GLN A 526 2.05 14.10 -25.28
N GLU A 527 3.13 13.68 -24.65
CA GLU A 527 4.48 13.86 -25.16
C GLU A 527 4.79 12.74 -26.13
N SER A 528 4.87 13.08 -27.42
CA SER A 528 5.17 12.12 -28.49
C SER A 528 6.65 11.76 -28.59
N GLY A 529 7.50 12.66 -28.14
CA GLY A 529 8.94 12.46 -28.11
C GLY A 529 9.36 11.35 -27.15
N VAL A 530 10.48 10.72 -27.46
CA VAL A 530 11.07 9.72 -26.56
C VAL A 530 11.90 10.43 -25.51
N PHE A 531 11.62 10.13 -24.25
CA PHE A 531 12.46 10.55 -23.14
C PHE A 531 12.88 9.37 -22.28
N ASN A 532 13.91 9.57 -21.47
CA ASN A 532 14.36 8.55 -20.54
C ASN A 532 14.46 9.08 -19.10
N LEU A 533 14.43 8.15 -18.15
CA LEU A 533 14.63 8.41 -16.74
C LEU A 533 15.47 7.30 -16.12
N LEU A 534 16.60 7.71 -15.53
CA LEU A 534 17.45 6.84 -14.72
C LEU A 534 17.09 7.03 -13.26
N GLN A 535 16.92 5.91 -12.54
CA GLN A 535 16.66 5.88 -11.10
C GLN A 535 17.62 4.90 -10.44
N LEU A 536 18.40 5.36 -9.48
CA LEU A 536 19.30 4.54 -8.67
C LEU A 536 18.88 4.64 -7.22
N THR A 537 18.74 3.52 -6.53
CA THR A 537 18.34 3.46 -5.12
C THR A 537 19.38 2.66 -4.34
N LEU A 538 19.94 3.27 -3.31
CA LEU A 538 20.81 2.63 -2.33
C LEU A 538 20.11 2.57 -0.97
N GLU A 539 19.92 1.37 -0.47
CA GLU A 539 19.44 1.12 0.90
C GLU A 539 20.55 0.46 1.70
N LYS A 540 20.89 1.02 2.86
CA LYS A 540 21.96 0.51 3.71
C LYS A 540 21.58 0.66 5.17
N GLN A 541 21.80 -0.42 5.94
CA GLN A 541 21.72 -0.39 7.38
C GLN A 541 23.12 -0.51 7.97
N PHE A 542 23.54 0.51 8.73
CA PHE A 542 24.78 0.52 9.47
C PHE A 542 24.49 0.18 10.94
N THR A 543 25.31 -0.65 11.54
CA THR A 543 25.33 -0.89 12.98
C THR A 543 26.44 -0.04 13.57
N ILE A 544 26.08 1.06 14.26
CA ILE A 544 27.02 1.97 14.88
C ILE A 544 27.52 1.37 16.20
N HIS A 545 26.62 0.80 16.98
CA HIS A 545 26.90 0.09 18.22
C HIS A 545 25.89 -1.03 18.39
N LYS A 546 26.04 -1.93 19.36
CA LYS A 546 25.22 -3.13 19.61
C LYS A 546 23.71 -2.92 19.38
N ASN A 547 23.17 -1.79 19.84
CA ASN A 547 21.74 -1.46 19.76
C ASN A 547 21.47 -0.16 18.97
N TRP A 548 22.50 0.51 18.46
CA TRP A 548 22.35 1.72 17.67
C TRP A 548 22.53 1.43 16.20
N GLN A 549 21.57 1.88 15.41
CA GLN A 549 21.53 1.62 13.99
C GLN A 549 21.26 2.91 13.22
N TRP A 550 21.91 3.03 12.08
CA TRP A 550 21.62 4.04 11.08
C TRP A 550 21.11 3.34 9.83
N ARG A 551 19.86 3.62 9.45
CA ARG A 551 19.23 3.14 8.23
C ARG A 551 19.15 4.30 7.25
N SER A 552 19.75 4.12 6.09
CA SER A 552 19.82 5.14 5.04
C SER A 552 19.22 4.60 3.76
N MET A 553 18.39 5.40 3.14
CA MET A 553 17.88 5.23 1.79
C MET A 553 18.19 6.48 0.99
N VAL A 554 18.87 6.32 -0.15
CA VAL A 554 19.19 7.42 -1.06
C VAL A 554 18.71 7.02 -2.45
N VAL A 555 17.94 7.89 -3.07
CA VAL A 555 17.43 7.73 -4.45
C VAL A 555 17.95 8.88 -5.30
N LEU A 556 18.60 8.55 -6.39
CA LEU A 556 19.02 9.49 -7.44
C LEU A 556 18.11 9.29 -8.65
N GLN A 557 17.57 10.38 -9.19
CA GLN A 557 16.70 10.36 -10.36
C GLN A 557 17.13 11.41 -11.35
N GLN A 558 17.26 11.02 -12.60
CA GLN A 558 17.67 11.94 -13.67
C GLN A 558 16.85 11.68 -14.92
N THR A 559 16.25 12.73 -15.46
CA THR A 559 15.52 12.71 -16.72
C THR A 559 16.38 13.26 -17.84
N ALA A 560 16.17 12.79 -19.07
CA ALA A 560 16.75 13.37 -20.27
C ALA A 560 15.75 13.28 -21.44
N GLY A 561 15.82 14.25 -22.34
CA GLY A 561 14.82 14.46 -23.39
C GLY A 561 13.65 15.35 -22.94
N PRO A 562 12.58 15.47 -23.74
CA PRO A 562 11.42 16.31 -23.45
C PRO A 562 10.50 15.66 -22.41
N ALA A 563 11.02 15.37 -21.22
CA ALA A 563 10.31 14.63 -20.18
C ALA A 563 9.32 15.51 -19.43
N PRO A 564 7.99 15.31 -19.54
CA PRO A 564 7.00 16.01 -18.74
C PRO A 564 6.83 15.35 -17.37
N VAL A 565 7.94 15.21 -16.65
CA VAL A 565 8.02 14.51 -15.35
C VAL A 565 8.84 15.34 -14.37
N ASN A 566 8.23 15.66 -13.24
CA ASN A 566 8.81 16.44 -12.17
C ASN A 566 9.25 15.55 -10.99
N VAL A 567 10.54 15.33 -10.87
CA VAL A 567 11.15 14.56 -9.79
C VAL A 567 12.36 15.28 -9.20
N PRO A 568 12.64 15.15 -7.90
CA PRO A 568 13.87 15.66 -7.34
C PRO A 568 15.06 14.82 -7.82
N LEU A 569 16.21 15.46 -8.04
CA LEU A 569 17.44 14.74 -8.41
C LEU A 569 17.84 13.74 -7.32
N ILE A 570 17.77 14.13 -6.06
CA ILE A 570 18.09 13.28 -4.92
C ILE A 570 16.93 13.33 -3.92
N PHE A 571 16.51 12.15 -3.48
CA PHE A 571 15.69 11.96 -2.29
C PHE A 571 16.48 11.13 -1.29
N THR A 572 16.45 11.48 -0.02
CA THR A 572 17.09 10.70 1.04
C THR A 572 16.20 10.60 2.28
N ARG A 573 16.19 9.41 2.87
CA ARG A 573 15.62 9.11 4.19
C ARG A 573 16.68 8.50 5.07
N ASN A 574 16.94 9.12 6.20
CA ASN A 574 17.90 8.63 7.19
C ASN A 574 17.21 8.46 8.54
N GLN A 575 17.38 7.32 9.14
CA GLN A 575 16.84 7.00 10.45
C GLN A 575 17.99 6.54 11.35
N VAL A 576 18.29 7.31 12.39
CA VAL A 576 19.30 6.99 13.40
C VAL A 576 18.61 6.75 14.73
N GLY A 577 18.83 5.60 15.33
CA GLY A 577 18.14 5.29 16.57
C GLY A 577 18.64 4.04 17.28
N TYR A 578 18.19 3.94 18.51
CA TYR A 578 18.38 2.79 19.38
C TYR A 578 17.27 1.75 19.14
N GLU A 579 17.60 0.48 19.16
CA GLU A 579 16.66 -0.64 19.18
C GLU A 579 17.14 -1.70 20.17
N GLY A 580 16.41 -1.92 21.26
CA GLY A 580 16.79 -2.86 22.30
C GLY A 580 15.77 -2.98 23.42
N ASN A 581 16.16 -3.59 24.53
CA ASN A 581 15.25 -3.85 25.67
C ASN A 581 15.49 -2.93 26.88
N LEU A 582 16.43 -1.99 26.81
CA LEU A 582 16.79 -1.10 27.92
C LEU A 582 17.00 -1.84 29.27
N GLY A 583 17.46 -3.10 29.22
CA GLY A 583 17.63 -3.95 30.42
C GLY A 583 16.38 -4.73 30.86
N PHE A 584 15.20 -4.47 30.29
CA PHE A 584 13.95 -5.14 30.65
C PHE A 584 13.67 -6.36 29.77
N ARG A 585 13.40 -7.52 30.34
CA ARG A 585 13.25 -8.80 29.62
C ARG A 585 12.12 -8.83 28.58
N ASN A 586 11.01 -8.15 28.85
CA ASN A 586 9.80 -8.19 28.01
C ASN A 586 9.53 -6.90 27.25
N LEU A 587 10.38 -5.87 27.40
CA LEU A 587 10.24 -4.59 26.73
C LEU A 587 11.16 -4.55 25.51
N ARG A 588 10.62 -4.26 24.34
CA ARG A 588 11.41 -3.85 23.16
C ARG A 588 11.12 -2.40 22.87
N THR A 589 12.14 -1.59 22.83
CA THR A 589 12.04 -0.15 22.60
C THR A 589 12.85 0.23 21.36
N ALA A 590 12.29 1.09 20.53
CA ALA A 590 12.99 1.77 19.46
C ALA A 590 12.75 3.28 19.58
N PHE A 591 13.80 4.06 19.66
CA PHE A 591 13.70 5.52 19.68
C PHE A 591 14.84 6.15 18.87
N GLY A 592 14.58 7.29 18.28
CA GLY A 592 15.56 7.94 17.44
C GLY A 592 15.01 9.11 16.67
N MET A 593 15.78 9.51 15.67
CA MET A 593 15.49 10.61 14.77
C MET A 593 15.36 10.08 13.33
N GLU A 594 14.42 10.61 12.60
CA GLU A 594 14.24 10.39 11.17
C GLU A 594 14.41 11.73 10.46
N LEU A 595 15.21 11.74 9.39
CA LEU A 595 15.41 12.89 8.51
C LEU A 595 15.02 12.49 7.10
N ARG A 596 14.14 13.28 6.47
CA ARG A 596 13.76 13.17 5.06
C ARG A 596 14.13 14.46 4.35
N TYR A 597 14.74 14.32 3.18
CA TYR A 597 15.13 15.47 2.38
C TYR A 597 15.07 15.13 0.88
N HIS A 598 14.72 16.10 0.10
CA HIS A 598 14.84 16.07 -1.36
C HIS A 598 15.47 17.36 -1.86
N THR A 599 16.23 17.27 -2.94
CA THR A 599 16.78 18.45 -3.61
C THR A 599 15.66 19.32 -4.17
N PRO A 600 15.87 20.65 -4.27
CA PRO A 600 14.91 21.54 -4.89
C PRO A 600 14.57 21.13 -6.31
N TYR A 601 13.27 21.08 -6.65
CA TYR A 601 12.78 20.69 -7.97
C TYR A 601 11.47 21.43 -8.31
N LYS A 602 11.09 21.44 -9.57
CA LYS A 602 9.77 21.87 -10.02
C LYS A 602 8.80 20.75 -9.65
N ALA A 603 7.95 20.94 -8.64
CA ALA A 603 6.99 19.91 -8.25
C ALA A 603 5.74 20.00 -9.10
N ASP A 604 5.08 18.86 -9.38
CA ASP A 604 3.76 18.91 -10.01
C ASP A 604 2.79 19.68 -9.12
N ALA A 605 1.97 20.50 -9.73
CA ALA A 605 0.86 21.14 -9.07
C ALA A 605 -0.36 20.21 -9.02
N TYR A 606 -1.40 20.59 -8.31
CA TYR A 606 -2.58 19.76 -8.12
C TYR A 606 -3.84 20.45 -8.59
N SER A 607 -4.66 19.72 -9.35
CA SER A 607 -5.99 20.16 -9.80
C SER A 607 -7.06 19.54 -8.88
N PRO A 608 -7.71 20.34 -8.04
CA PRO A 608 -8.72 19.82 -7.10
C PRO A 608 -9.95 19.26 -7.81
N PHE A 609 -10.38 19.88 -8.91
CA PHE A 609 -11.54 19.44 -9.69
C PHE A 609 -11.29 18.09 -10.38
N MET A 610 -10.09 17.91 -10.91
CA MET A 610 -9.70 16.66 -11.58
C MET A 610 -9.28 15.58 -10.59
N GLY A 611 -8.91 15.93 -9.35
CA GLY A 611 -8.30 15.03 -8.41
C GLY A 611 -6.96 14.48 -8.90
N GLN A 612 -6.17 15.29 -9.63
CA GLN A 612 -4.96 14.88 -10.33
C GLN A 612 -3.81 15.85 -10.10
N PHE A 613 -2.61 15.31 -10.02
CA PHE A 613 -1.40 16.11 -10.14
C PHE A 613 -1.10 16.37 -11.62
N TYR A 614 -0.68 17.59 -11.93
CA TYR A 614 -0.35 17.99 -13.29
C TYR A 614 1.06 18.57 -13.38
N PHE A 615 1.68 18.35 -14.51
CA PHE A 615 3.00 18.87 -14.83
C PHE A 615 2.97 20.39 -14.89
N GLN A 616 3.95 21.03 -14.29
CA GLN A 616 4.24 22.45 -14.41
C GLN A 616 5.75 22.69 -14.38
N ASP A 617 6.20 23.76 -15.00
CA ASP A 617 7.62 24.08 -15.15
C ASP A 617 8.00 25.48 -14.64
N THR A 618 7.09 26.17 -13.97
CA THR A 618 7.25 27.55 -13.49
C THR A 618 7.69 27.61 -12.03
N THR A 619 7.04 26.86 -11.16
CA THR A 619 7.24 26.97 -9.71
C THR A 619 8.20 25.89 -9.21
N ARG A 620 9.28 26.30 -8.56
CA ARG A 620 10.25 25.42 -7.89
C ARG A 620 10.02 25.43 -6.39
N ILE A 621 9.91 24.26 -5.80
CA ILE A 621 9.87 24.12 -4.35
C ILE A 621 11.27 23.84 -3.79
N ASN A 622 11.57 24.49 -2.67
CA ASN A 622 12.86 24.37 -1.95
C ASN A 622 12.58 24.10 -0.48
N ASN A 623 12.31 22.84 -0.18
CA ASN A 623 11.97 22.41 1.17
C ASN A 623 13.24 22.23 2.02
N THR A 624 13.16 22.63 3.28
CA THR A 624 14.15 22.27 4.29
C THR A 624 13.99 20.80 4.68
N PRO A 625 15.05 20.14 5.18
CA PRO A 625 14.94 18.76 5.65
C PRO A 625 13.82 18.60 6.68
N ASP A 626 12.98 17.60 6.50
CA ASP A 626 11.93 17.24 7.45
C ASP A 626 12.55 16.36 8.55
N ILE A 627 12.42 16.79 9.81
CA ILE A 627 13.00 16.13 10.98
C ILE A 627 11.87 15.61 11.85
N GLY A 628 11.94 14.32 12.17
CA GLY A 628 11.03 13.66 13.09
C GLY A 628 11.74 12.95 14.22
N LEU A 629 11.16 12.93 15.40
CA LEU A 629 11.55 12.10 16.52
C LEU A 629 10.52 10.99 16.73
N TYR A 630 10.97 9.83 17.15
CA TYR A 630 10.08 8.72 17.44
C TYR A 630 10.50 7.96 18.70
N LEU A 631 9.50 7.49 19.42
CA LEU A 631 9.62 6.56 20.52
C LEU A 631 8.55 5.48 20.34
N HIS A 632 8.97 4.27 20.06
CA HIS A 632 8.11 3.12 19.93
C HIS A 632 8.49 2.10 20.99
N PHE A 633 7.52 1.43 21.57
CA PHE A 633 7.79 0.32 22.48
C PHE A 633 6.77 -0.80 22.31
N ARG A 634 7.21 -2.02 22.57
CA ARG A 634 6.41 -3.23 22.51
C ARG A 634 6.61 -4.06 23.75
N ILE A 635 5.50 -4.42 24.38
CA ILE A 635 5.43 -5.35 25.49
C ILE A 635 4.56 -6.52 25.06
N LYS A 636 5.19 -7.67 24.75
CA LYS A 636 4.50 -8.86 24.20
C LYS A 636 3.68 -8.51 22.96
N THR A 637 2.37 -8.50 23.06
CA THR A 637 1.40 -8.24 21.98
C THR A 637 0.93 -6.79 21.89
N PHE A 638 1.26 -5.96 22.88
CA PHE A 638 0.92 -4.55 22.92
C PHE A 638 2.08 -3.71 22.40
N MET A 639 1.82 -2.84 21.42
CA MET A 639 2.74 -1.85 20.91
C MET A 639 2.14 -0.46 21.07
N ALA A 640 2.96 0.49 21.51
CA ALA A 640 2.58 1.90 21.49
C ALA A 640 3.71 2.72 20.86
N PHE A 641 3.34 3.89 20.35
CA PHE A 641 4.28 4.81 19.74
C PHE A 641 3.89 6.26 20.02
N VAL A 642 4.92 7.10 20.07
CA VAL A 642 4.83 8.56 20.07
C VAL A 642 5.78 9.06 19.00
N ARG A 643 5.30 9.94 18.13
CA ARG A 643 6.10 10.56 17.08
C ARG A 643 5.86 12.06 17.10
N ALA A 644 6.94 12.82 16.90
CA ALA A 644 6.89 14.24 16.62
C ALA A 644 7.50 14.46 15.23
N GLU A 645 6.75 14.97 14.29
CA GLU A 645 7.14 15.16 12.90
C GLU A 645 7.15 16.65 12.54
N ASN A 646 7.91 17.03 11.52
CA ASN A 646 8.09 18.41 11.07
C ASN A 646 8.68 19.34 12.15
N LEU A 647 9.64 18.84 12.94
CA LEU A 647 10.28 19.60 14.01
C LEU A 647 11.03 20.84 13.51
N ASN A 648 11.52 20.80 12.27
CA ASN A 648 12.17 21.92 11.59
C ASN A 648 11.26 23.13 11.36
N THR A 649 9.95 22.97 11.52
CA THR A 649 8.95 24.04 11.36
C THR A 649 8.68 24.80 12.66
N TYR A 650 9.22 24.37 13.80
CA TYR A 650 8.94 24.94 15.11
C TYR A 650 10.09 25.74 15.66
N ARG A 651 9.83 26.99 16.09
CA ARG A 651 10.76 27.85 16.81
C ARG A 651 10.64 27.61 18.30
N PHE A 652 11.74 27.15 18.93
CA PHE A 652 11.79 26.86 20.36
C PHE A 652 12.23 28.07 21.21
N ALA A 653 12.72 29.15 20.59
CA ALA A 653 13.28 30.31 21.32
C ALA A 653 12.65 31.62 20.86
N GLY A 654 12.35 32.49 21.83
CA GLY A 654 11.87 33.87 21.62
C GLY A 654 10.38 34.06 21.89
N SER A 655 9.91 35.32 21.88
CA SER A 655 8.52 35.71 22.10
C SER A 655 7.54 35.22 21.02
N ASN A 656 8.03 34.71 19.91
CA ASN A 656 7.25 34.16 18.81
C ASN A 656 7.46 32.64 18.71
N THR A 657 6.75 31.85 19.50
CA THR A 657 6.59 30.44 19.30
C THR A 657 5.69 30.20 18.09
N GLY A 658 6.26 29.93 16.92
CA GLY A 658 5.48 29.74 15.70
C GLY A 658 6.24 28.96 14.62
N PHE A 659 5.56 28.67 13.54
CA PHE A 659 6.14 27.99 12.38
C PHE A 659 7.07 28.94 11.63
N THR A 660 8.32 28.53 11.39
CA THR A 660 9.33 29.36 10.73
C THR A 660 9.71 28.93 9.34
N ASN A 661 9.47 27.67 9.01
CA ASN A 661 9.74 27.11 7.69
C ASN A 661 8.48 26.47 7.15
N ASN A 662 8.08 26.88 5.97
CA ASN A 662 6.86 26.42 5.33
C ASN A 662 7.23 25.54 4.15
N ASN A 663 7.52 24.27 4.43
CA ASN A 663 7.68 23.27 3.38
C ASN A 663 6.37 23.12 2.60
N LEU A 664 6.49 22.93 1.30
CA LEU A 664 5.37 22.76 0.38
C LEU A 664 5.33 21.29 -0.10
N ALA A 665 4.15 20.72 -0.13
CA ALA A 665 3.89 19.40 -0.72
C ALA A 665 3.73 19.51 -2.25
N ALA A 666 3.11 20.58 -2.70
CA ALA A 666 2.95 21.01 -4.10
C ALA A 666 2.87 22.56 -4.12
N PRO A 667 3.00 23.21 -5.27
CA PRO A 667 2.73 24.65 -5.38
C PRO A 667 1.42 25.03 -4.70
N ASP A 668 1.46 26.04 -3.81
CA ASP A 668 0.33 26.55 -3.01
C ASP A 668 -0.25 25.59 -1.95
N TYR A 669 0.34 24.41 -1.75
CA TYR A 669 -0.07 23.43 -0.74
C TYR A 669 1.01 23.29 0.35
N PRO A 670 0.94 24.08 1.42
CA PRO A 670 1.89 23.97 2.52
C PRO A 670 1.74 22.64 3.27
N MET A 671 2.86 22.11 3.71
CA MET A 671 2.89 21.00 4.66
C MET A 671 2.38 21.45 6.03
N PRO A 672 1.86 20.53 6.85
CA PRO A 672 1.50 20.85 8.23
C PRO A 672 2.75 21.26 9.02
N GLY A 673 2.56 22.08 10.07
CA GLY A 673 3.60 22.37 11.05
C GLY A 673 3.94 21.15 11.92
N LEU A 674 4.41 21.42 13.14
CA LEU A 674 4.69 20.35 14.10
C LEU A 674 3.49 19.44 14.31
N GLN A 675 3.70 18.16 14.07
CA GLN A 675 2.70 17.11 14.29
C GLN A 675 3.14 16.16 15.39
N ILE A 676 2.28 15.93 16.36
CA ILE A 676 2.47 14.89 17.36
C ILE A 676 1.44 13.79 17.07
N ARG A 677 1.92 12.56 16.94
CA ARG A 677 1.10 11.35 16.75
C ARG A 677 1.37 10.38 17.88
N VAL A 678 0.30 9.94 18.50
CA VAL A 678 0.32 8.90 19.54
C VAL A 678 -0.57 7.77 19.10
N GLY A 679 -0.17 6.54 19.32
CA GLY A 679 -1.04 5.43 18.98
C GLY A 679 -0.64 4.12 19.62
N ILE A 680 -1.56 3.20 19.49
CA ILE A 680 -1.45 1.84 20.00
C ILE A 680 -1.80 0.82 18.93
N PHE A 681 -1.10 -0.31 18.93
CA PHE A 681 -1.50 -1.52 18.24
C PHE A 681 -1.50 -2.66 19.22
N TRP A 682 -2.63 -3.31 19.37
CA TRP A 682 -2.80 -4.39 20.31
C TRP A 682 -3.32 -5.63 19.62
N SER A 683 -2.54 -6.70 19.68
CA SER A 683 -2.93 -7.98 19.11
C SER A 683 -3.34 -8.95 20.21
N PHE A 684 -4.41 -9.68 19.95
CA PHE A 684 -5.00 -10.68 20.84
C PHE A 684 -4.98 -12.04 20.15
N VAL A 685 -4.68 -13.05 20.91
CA VAL A 685 -4.80 -14.45 20.51
C VAL A 685 -5.68 -15.13 21.55
N ASN A 686 -6.83 -15.61 21.14
CA ASN A 686 -7.82 -16.27 22.01
C ASN A 686 -7.73 -17.80 21.92
#